data_69402d72cf7636eaec50e86a7142ffec
#
_entry.id   69402d72cf7636eaec50e86a7142ffec
#
_cell.length_a   1.000
_cell.length_b   1.000
_cell.length_c   1.000
_cell.angle_alpha   90.00
_cell.angle_beta   90.00
_cell.angle_gamma   90.00
#
_symmetry.space_group_name_H-M   'P 1'
#
loop_
_entity.id
_entity.type
_entity.pdbx_description
1 polymer ?
#
loop_
_entity_poly.entity_id
_entity_poly.type
_entity_poly.pdbx_seq_one_letter_code
_entity_poly.pdbx_strand_id
1 'polypeptide(L)'
;MTSSLLQGKRFYCREWAFSKVSHCLDNRSAAKTCGALIMGGPGCGKTALCCEIVWPTATHGKQLSLGKKVLAYYFCQAHDIETLSITNFIHCVVEQLNKSSLVPGFAEYLQKDAVQQVLDPANCEKNPDLAFRKGVLEPLSMLPPPKDSYFLLVDSIDESYFKSISEKTVVSRTIAELLSNNHQHFPQWLFLICSARKQSKSVTRMFTGFRKISLDDLRKSHVVRDVQQYILCRLDQEEELRQHLSRETAEMLNQLHIKSNGCFLYLEKVLDGVAENFILLREIREIPGTLNGLYLWLCQRLFVRKQFSKVQPILNVILAARRPLTEMELYSCAYTRNTSLSFDEFKKRLDLLTKILIIGKDGTKILFHHSFAEWLLDVKHCTQKYLCAAAEGHGMLAMSFTMHAPSLTPLEIQDFALHLAKSNLLETLDSDHLALWLIQSGADVEESLSAGLPKEQSALKLLLKAGAKPISPDDPAVITLDVNDHIEEASTSAVTHAVEALEEVDSNGRTMLCSAAYQGNLKLVNELLAKRVDLEAVDKSGQTALNLAARQGHTEVVAVLLKEGAIVDHEDHDGWTALRSAAWGGHTDVVELLLDAGAEVDHADSDQRTALRAAAWGGHEDIVIKLLEHDAEVNKIDNEGRTALIAAAYMGHKEIVEHLLNHNADINQEDIDGRTALSVAALCIPASRGHSEVVSLLLERGAEVDHQDKDGMTPLLVAAYEGHQNVCELLLECDADVDHCDVNGRTPLQAAASMGHGAVVNQLLFWGAAVDAIDTDGRTVLCIAAQQGSAEVVRQLLDRGLDEMHRDNAGWTPLHMAAFEGHKEVS
;
A
#
# COMPACT_ATOMS: atom_id res chain seq x y z
N MET A 1 8.76 14.55 -25.47
CA MET A 1 9.28 15.17 -24.24
C MET A 1 8.34 14.83 -23.09
N THR A 2 8.83 14.13 -22.11
CA THR A 2 8.03 13.80 -20.92
C THR A 2 7.82 15.03 -20.07
N SER A 3 6.64 15.64 -20.15
CA SER A 3 6.24 16.73 -19.28
C SER A 3 5.67 16.19 -17.98
N SER A 4 6.11 16.70 -16.84
CA SER A 4 5.49 16.34 -15.56
C SER A 4 4.12 17.01 -15.41
N LEU A 5 3.15 16.28 -14.80
CA LEU A 5 1.83 16.84 -14.42
C LEU A 5 1.93 18.05 -13.47
N LEU A 6 3.08 18.20 -12.81
CA LEU A 6 3.35 19.29 -11.88
C LEU A 6 4.03 20.51 -12.54
N GLN A 7 4.34 20.45 -13.85
CA GLN A 7 4.95 21.56 -14.57
C GLN A 7 4.06 22.80 -14.55
N GLY A 8 4.60 23.92 -14.07
CA GLY A 8 3.89 25.19 -13.95
C GLY A 8 3.09 25.36 -12.65
N LYS A 9 3.00 24.34 -11.80
CA LYS A 9 2.47 24.50 -10.45
C LYS A 9 3.48 25.24 -9.57
N ARG A 10 2.98 26.15 -8.75
CA ARG A 10 3.82 26.94 -7.85
C ARG A 10 4.42 26.08 -6.77
N PHE A 11 5.72 26.18 -6.55
CA PHE A 11 6.45 25.45 -5.53
C PHE A 11 6.63 26.30 -4.27
N TYR A 12 6.46 25.69 -3.09
CA TYR A 12 6.58 26.36 -1.81
C TYR A 12 7.58 25.63 -0.92
N CYS A 13 8.40 26.40 -0.22
CA CYS A 13 9.34 25.92 0.80
C CYS A 13 10.50 25.07 0.25
N ARG A 14 11.13 24.24 1.09
CA ARG A 14 12.26 23.32 0.75
C ARG A 14 13.57 23.99 0.34
N GLU A 15 13.81 25.25 0.69
CA GLU A 15 15.06 25.98 0.38
C GLU A 15 16.32 25.23 0.82
N TRP A 16 16.24 24.53 1.94
CA TRP A 16 17.32 23.70 2.45
C TRP A 16 17.65 22.50 1.53
N ALA A 17 16.65 21.93 0.84
CA ALA A 17 16.85 20.81 -0.08
C ALA A 17 17.64 21.26 -1.31
N PHE A 18 17.29 22.40 -1.91
CA PHE A 18 18.06 23.02 -3.00
C PHE A 18 19.48 23.37 -2.54
N SER A 19 19.63 23.87 -1.30
CA SER A 19 20.93 24.15 -0.72
C SER A 19 21.80 22.89 -0.60
N LYS A 20 21.20 21.76 -0.19
CA LYS A 20 21.92 20.48 -0.11
C LYS A 20 22.30 19.93 -1.48
N VAL A 21 21.41 20.04 -2.47
CA VAL A 21 21.73 19.64 -3.86
C VAL A 21 22.86 20.51 -4.41
N SER A 22 22.81 21.83 -4.25
CA SER A 22 23.87 22.75 -4.67
C SER A 22 25.21 22.41 -3.99
N HIS A 23 25.19 22.18 -2.67
CA HIS A 23 26.38 21.81 -1.92
C HIS A 23 26.99 20.47 -2.39
N CYS A 24 26.17 19.50 -2.82
CA CYS A 24 26.67 18.25 -3.40
C CYS A 24 27.41 18.50 -4.73
N LEU A 25 26.94 19.44 -5.56
CA LEU A 25 27.56 19.80 -6.83
C LEU A 25 28.88 20.56 -6.59
N ASP A 26 28.88 21.52 -5.65
CA ASP A 26 30.04 22.41 -5.42
C ASP A 26 31.18 21.68 -4.71
N ASN A 27 30.90 20.67 -3.86
CA ASN A 27 31.89 19.93 -3.06
C ASN A 27 32.17 18.50 -3.54
N ARG A 28 31.94 18.18 -4.82
CA ARG A 28 32.09 16.84 -5.38
C ARG A 28 33.49 16.26 -5.19
N SER A 29 34.55 17.05 -5.41
CA SER A 29 35.94 16.62 -5.28
C SER A 29 36.36 16.28 -3.84
N ALA A 30 35.78 16.94 -2.84
CA ALA A 30 36.00 16.66 -1.43
C ALA A 30 35.18 15.49 -0.90
N ALA A 31 33.99 15.29 -1.44
CA ALA A 31 33.02 14.32 -0.92
C ALA A 31 33.06 12.92 -1.59
N LYS A 32 33.83 12.73 -2.67
CA LYS A 32 33.93 11.49 -3.47
C LYS A 32 32.54 10.88 -3.85
N THR A 33 31.52 11.71 -4.01
CA THR A 33 30.15 11.24 -4.31
C THR A 33 29.88 11.20 -5.80
N CYS A 34 29.26 10.13 -6.28
CA CYS A 34 28.88 9.96 -7.69
C CYS A 34 27.57 10.68 -8.05
N GLY A 35 26.74 10.98 -7.04
CA GLY A 35 25.41 11.54 -7.26
C GLY A 35 24.66 11.88 -5.97
N ALA A 36 23.43 12.38 -6.13
CA ALA A 36 22.48 12.59 -5.04
C ALA A 36 21.22 11.78 -5.26
N LEU A 37 20.72 11.13 -4.20
CA LEU A 37 19.47 10.40 -4.19
C LEU A 37 18.46 11.09 -3.26
N ILE A 38 17.43 11.68 -3.85
CA ILE A 38 16.33 12.35 -3.14
C ILE A 38 15.31 11.29 -2.73
N MET A 39 15.08 11.12 -1.42
CA MET A 39 14.24 10.07 -0.88
C MET A 39 13.10 10.62 -0.03
N GLY A 40 12.01 9.85 0.01
CA GLY A 40 10.88 10.12 0.90
C GLY A 40 9.68 9.25 0.58
N GLY A 41 8.68 9.25 1.46
CA GLY A 41 7.41 8.55 1.30
C GLY A 41 6.56 9.07 0.12
N PRO A 42 5.45 8.40 -0.18
CA PRO A 42 4.47 8.92 -1.12
C PRO A 42 3.99 10.32 -0.71
N GLY A 43 3.83 11.21 -1.67
CA GLY A 43 3.30 12.56 -1.44
C GLY A 43 4.21 13.54 -0.66
N CYS A 44 5.47 13.19 -0.35
CA CYS A 44 6.39 14.10 0.35
C CYS A 44 7.00 15.20 -0.54
N GLY A 45 6.64 15.27 -1.83
CA GLY A 45 7.04 16.34 -2.76
C GLY A 45 8.36 16.11 -3.51
N LYS A 46 8.80 14.85 -3.73
CA LYS A 46 10.00 14.53 -4.54
C LYS A 46 9.90 15.06 -5.96
N THR A 47 8.84 14.67 -6.67
CA THR A 47 8.60 15.09 -8.05
C THR A 47 8.41 16.59 -8.16
N ALA A 48 7.74 17.23 -7.19
CA ALA A 48 7.59 18.68 -7.15
C ALA A 48 8.94 19.39 -7.03
N LEU A 49 9.85 18.86 -6.18
CA LEU A 49 11.21 19.38 -6.06
C LEU A 49 12.01 19.22 -7.37
N CYS A 50 11.89 18.05 -8.02
CA CYS A 50 12.54 17.79 -9.31
C CYS A 50 12.00 18.71 -10.41
N CYS A 51 10.68 18.95 -10.45
CA CYS A 51 10.05 19.90 -11.37
C CYS A 51 10.54 21.33 -11.16
N GLU A 52 10.65 21.78 -9.91
CA GLU A 52 11.12 23.12 -9.58
C GLU A 52 12.62 23.32 -9.94
N ILE A 53 13.43 22.26 -9.88
CA ILE A 53 14.82 22.31 -10.38
C ILE A 53 14.87 22.47 -11.89
N VAL A 54 14.01 21.73 -12.63
CA VAL A 54 14.00 21.75 -14.12
C VAL A 54 13.30 23.00 -14.66
N TRP A 55 12.18 23.40 -14.07
CA TRP A 55 11.36 24.55 -14.45
C TRP A 55 11.11 25.47 -13.27
N PRO A 56 12.12 26.27 -12.86
CA PRO A 56 12.01 27.13 -11.70
C PRO A 56 10.84 28.11 -11.83
N THR A 57 9.96 28.14 -10.84
CA THR A 57 8.88 29.14 -10.75
C THR A 57 9.33 30.41 -10.02
N ALA A 58 10.41 30.30 -9.22
CA ALA A 58 11.02 31.40 -8.51
C ALA A 58 11.84 32.30 -9.45
N THR A 59 11.72 33.61 -9.30
CA THR A 59 12.48 34.61 -10.08
C THR A 59 13.90 34.79 -9.57
N HIS A 60 14.19 34.38 -8.33
CA HIS A 60 15.47 34.49 -7.65
C HIS A 60 15.72 33.27 -6.78
N GLY A 61 16.98 32.97 -6.48
CA GLY A 61 17.33 31.90 -5.53
C GLY A 61 18.14 30.75 -6.11
N LYS A 62 18.35 29.73 -5.30
CA LYS A 62 19.15 28.55 -5.66
C LYS A 62 18.49 27.67 -6.73
N GLN A 63 17.16 27.69 -6.80
CA GLN A 63 16.39 26.95 -7.81
C GLN A 63 16.79 27.38 -9.23
N LEU A 64 16.82 28.68 -9.49
CA LEU A 64 17.22 29.22 -10.80
C LEU A 64 18.68 28.91 -11.13
N SER A 65 19.57 28.94 -10.14
CA SER A 65 20.98 28.57 -10.31
C SER A 65 21.14 27.08 -10.66
N LEU A 66 20.36 26.20 -10.00
CA LEU A 66 20.34 24.77 -10.30
C LEU A 66 19.73 24.49 -11.68
N GLY A 67 18.63 25.13 -12.04
CA GLY A 67 17.98 24.98 -13.34
C GLY A 67 18.93 25.24 -14.52
N LYS A 68 19.85 26.21 -14.41
CA LYS A 68 20.89 26.50 -15.41
C LYS A 68 21.95 25.40 -15.53
N LYS A 69 22.07 24.53 -14.53
CA LYS A 69 23.04 23.41 -14.51
C LYS A 69 22.41 22.07 -14.92
N VAL A 70 21.12 22.02 -15.24
CA VAL A 70 20.44 20.82 -15.76
C VAL A 70 20.89 20.59 -17.19
N LEU A 71 21.57 19.48 -17.43
CA LEU A 71 22.03 19.11 -18.78
C LEU A 71 20.95 18.32 -19.52
N ALA A 72 20.34 17.38 -18.85
CA ALA A 72 19.17 16.64 -19.31
C ALA A 72 18.33 16.17 -18.11
N TYR A 73 17.06 15.85 -18.36
CA TYR A 73 16.13 15.40 -17.32
C TYR A 73 15.17 14.34 -17.88
N TYR A 74 14.65 13.51 -16.95
CA TYR A 74 13.65 12.52 -17.27
C TYR A 74 12.71 12.25 -16.09
N PHE A 75 11.41 12.07 -16.36
CA PHE A 75 10.38 11.79 -15.35
C PHE A 75 9.74 10.43 -15.65
N CYS A 76 9.98 9.45 -14.78
CA CYS A 76 9.30 8.17 -14.81
C CYS A 76 7.87 8.35 -14.24
N GLN A 77 6.87 7.85 -14.94
CA GLN A 77 5.46 7.99 -14.57
C GLN A 77 4.77 6.63 -14.70
N ALA A 78 4.34 6.05 -13.58
CA ALA A 78 3.76 4.69 -13.54
C ALA A 78 2.47 4.53 -14.35
N HIS A 79 1.75 5.62 -14.61
CA HIS A 79 0.53 5.64 -15.41
C HIS A 79 0.79 5.74 -16.93
N ASP A 80 2.05 5.92 -17.34
CA ASP A 80 2.47 6.01 -18.73
C ASP A 80 3.71 5.13 -18.94
N ILE A 81 3.49 3.93 -19.49
CA ILE A 81 4.52 2.90 -19.64
C ILE A 81 5.64 3.33 -20.58
N GLU A 82 5.36 4.23 -21.52
CA GLU A 82 6.37 4.77 -22.43
C GLU A 82 7.48 5.50 -21.65
N THR A 83 7.14 6.14 -20.54
CA THR A 83 8.10 6.81 -19.66
C THR A 83 8.96 5.84 -18.84
N LEU A 84 8.61 4.56 -18.80
CA LEU A 84 9.37 3.52 -18.10
C LEU A 84 10.29 2.75 -19.05
N SER A 85 10.25 3.04 -20.37
CA SER A 85 11.08 2.42 -21.39
C SER A 85 12.51 2.95 -21.33
N ILE A 86 13.49 2.02 -21.28
CA ILE A 86 14.92 2.37 -21.34
C ILE A 86 15.28 3.01 -22.67
N THR A 87 14.76 2.49 -23.78
CA THR A 87 14.98 3.02 -25.12
C THR A 87 14.52 4.48 -25.20
N ASN A 88 13.29 4.75 -24.73
CA ASN A 88 12.76 6.10 -24.70
C ASN A 88 13.55 7.02 -23.77
N PHE A 89 14.02 6.50 -22.65
CA PHE A 89 14.93 7.22 -21.75
C PHE A 89 16.22 7.65 -22.46
N ILE A 90 16.91 6.70 -23.11
CA ILE A 90 18.18 6.96 -23.81
C ILE A 90 17.95 7.99 -24.92
N HIS A 91 16.92 7.79 -25.75
CA HIS A 91 16.61 8.70 -26.87
C HIS A 91 16.24 10.10 -26.37
N CYS A 92 15.45 10.21 -25.31
CA CYS A 92 15.08 11.49 -24.74
C CYS A 92 16.30 12.27 -24.18
N VAL A 93 17.23 11.56 -23.52
CA VAL A 93 18.48 12.14 -23.04
C VAL A 93 19.36 12.59 -24.20
N VAL A 94 19.54 11.74 -25.23
CA VAL A 94 20.31 12.08 -26.44
C VAL A 94 19.73 13.28 -27.16
N GLU A 95 18.41 13.37 -27.32
CA GLU A 95 17.73 14.50 -27.94
C GLU A 95 17.97 15.82 -27.19
N GLN A 96 17.89 15.79 -25.85
CA GLN A 96 18.15 16.96 -25.02
C GLN A 96 19.62 17.39 -25.08
N LEU A 97 20.56 16.44 -25.05
CA LEU A 97 21.99 16.72 -25.19
C LEU A 97 22.31 17.31 -26.58
N ASN A 98 21.69 16.81 -27.62
CA ASN A 98 21.85 17.31 -28.97
C ASN A 98 21.39 18.78 -29.16
N LYS A 99 20.34 19.14 -28.41
CA LYS A 99 19.78 20.52 -28.42
C LYS A 99 20.46 21.46 -27.41
N SER A 100 21.32 20.91 -26.55
CA SER A 100 21.93 21.68 -25.45
C SER A 100 23.12 22.53 -25.93
N SER A 101 23.07 23.83 -25.67
CA SER A 101 24.21 24.72 -25.85
C SER A 101 25.33 24.54 -24.81
N LEU A 102 25.07 23.74 -23.76
CA LEU A 102 26.02 23.49 -22.65
C LEU A 102 27.13 22.51 -23.03
N VAL A 103 26.91 21.68 -24.03
CA VAL A 103 27.84 20.64 -24.54
C VAL A 103 28.04 20.79 -26.05
N PRO A 104 28.66 21.89 -26.50
CA PRO A 104 28.92 22.11 -27.92
C PRO A 104 29.81 20.98 -28.48
N GLY A 105 29.49 20.47 -29.68
CA GLY A 105 30.20 19.33 -30.31
C GLY A 105 29.59 17.96 -30.05
N PHE A 106 28.59 17.82 -29.14
CA PHE A 106 27.91 16.54 -28.94
C PHE A 106 27.19 16.08 -30.22
N ALA A 107 26.59 17.00 -30.97
CA ALA A 107 25.90 16.74 -32.23
C ALA A 107 26.82 16.10 -33.29
N GLU A 108 28.11 16.46 -33.34
CA GLU A 108 29.10 15.92 -34.26
C GLU A 108 29.40 14.44 -34.00
N TYR A 109 29.36 14.04 -32.70
CA TYR A 109 29.54 12.63 -32.33
C TYR A 109 28.32 11.78 -32.68
N LEU A 110 27.11 12.32 -32.64
CA LEU A 110 25.90 11.61 -33.04
C LEU A 110 25.85 11.28 -34.52
N GLN A 111 26.57 12.02 -35.37
CA GLN A 111 26.63 11.75 -36.83
C GLN A 111 27.51 10.56 -37.19
N LYS A 112 28.25 9.97 -36.26
CA LYS A 112 29.09 8.80 -36.53
C LYS A 112 28.21 7.56 -36.69
N ASP A 113 28.39 6.83 -37.79
CA ASP A 113 27.61 5.60 -38.11
C ASP A 113 27.59 4.59 -36.94
N ALA A 114 28.74 4.41 -36.28
CA ALA A 114 28.86 3.50 -35.14
C ALA A 114 27.99 3.92 -33.93
N VAL A 115 27.71 5.22 -33.73
CA VAL A 115 26.85 5.73 -32.66
C VAL A 115 25.39 5.61 -33.08
N GLN A 116 25.06 5.90 -34.33
CA GLN A 116 23.70 5.75 -34.83
C GLN A 116 23.25 4.30 -34.82
N GLN A 117 24.09 3.35 -35.18
CA GLN A 117 23.79 1.92 -35.11
C GLN A 117 23.48 1.44 -33.70
N VAL A 118 24.20 1.94 -32.72
CA VAL A 118 23.98 1.56 -31.30
C VAL A 118 22.72 2.23 -30.72
N LEU A 119 22.36 3.41 -31.23
CA LEU A 119 21.16 4.14 -30.84
C LEU A 119 19.90 3.71 -31.62
N ASP A 120 20.02 2.79 -32.59
CA ASP A 120 18.85 2.19 -33.22
C ASP A 120 17.95 1.52 -32.14
N PRO A 121 16.62 1.71 -32.17
CA PRO A 121 15.72 1.20 -31.14
C PRO A 121 15.89 -0.29 -30.83
N ALA A 122 16.03 -1.13 -31.86
CA ALA A 122 16.23 -2.57 -31.70
C ALA A 122 17.56 -2.92 -31.02
N ASN A 123 18.62 -2.16 -31.28
CA ASN A 123 19.93 -2.35 -30.62
C ASN A 123 19.93 -1.79 -29.19
N CYS A 124 19.21 -0.70 -28.92
CA CYS A 124 19.00 -0.18 -27.58
C CYS A 124 18.29 -1.19 -26.68
N GLU A 125 17.30 -1.91 -27.17
CA GLU A 125 16.59 -2.95 -26.41
C GLU A 125 17.47 -4.18 -26.15
N LYS A 126 18.28 -4.60 -27.15
CA LYS A 126 19.18 -5.75 -26.99
C LYS A 126 20.30 -5.50 -26.00
N ASN A 127 20.92 -4.32 -26.04
CA ASN A 127 22.01 -3.97 -25.13
C ASN A 127 21.96 -2.50 -24.68
N PRO A 128 21.09 -2.17 -23.75
CA PRO A 128 20.89 -0.80 -23.28
C PRO A 128 22.13 -0.21 -22.59
N ASP A 129 22.94 -1.03 -21.89
CA ASP A 129 24.18 -0.58 -21.28
C ASP A 129 25.20 -0.09 -22.32
N LEU A 130 25.33 -0.82 -23.43
CA LEU A 130 26.21 -0.44 -24.54
C LEU A 130 25.68 0.82 -25.25
N ALA A 131 24.36 0.88 -25.49
CA ALA A 131 23.69 2.03 -26.09
C ALA A 131 23.89 3.30 -25.26
N PHE A 132 23.71 3.22 -23.95
CA PHE A 132 23.90 4.35 -23.05
C PHE A 132 25.36 4.79 -22.95
N ARG A 133 26.30 3.82 -22.87
CA ARG A 133 27.73 4.13 -22.85
C ARG A 133 28.20 4.81 -24.13
N LYS A 134 27.97 4.17 -25.30
CA LYS A 134 28.46 4.68 -26.59
C LYS A 134 27.64 5.87 -27.11
N GLY A 135 26.33 5.92 -26.82
CA GLY A 135 25.44 6.98 -27.28
C GLY A 135 25.48 8.24 -26.40
N VAL A 136 25.78 8.11 -25.11
CA VAL A 136 25.69 9.21 -24.15
C VAL A 136 27.04 9.46 -23.44
N LEU A 137 27.60 8.47 -22.73
CA LEU A 137 28.71 8.70 -21.81
C LEU A 137 30.07 8.88 -22.50
N GLU A 138 30.39 8.04 -23.49
CA GLU A 138 31.65 8.18 -24.26
C GLU A 138 31.71 9.51 -25.02
N PRO A 139 30.67 9.93 -25.77
CA PRO A 139 30.67 11.25 -26.40
C PRO A 139 30.91 12.39 -25.40
N LEU A 140 30.19 12.36 -24.23
CA LEU A 140 30.38 13.39 -23.18
C LEU A 140 31.78 13.37 -22.56
N SER A 141 32.42 12.20 -22.46
CA SER A 141 33.79 12.05 -21.93
C SER A 141 34.85 12.54 -22.90
N MET A 142 34.58 12.51 -24.21
CA MET A 142 35.50 12.98 -25.27
C MET A 142 35.44 14.50 -25.47
N LEU A 143 34.40 15.15 -24.99
CA LEU A 143 34.29 16.61 -25.04
C LEU A 143 35.23 17.28 -24.04
N PRO A 144 35.73 18.49 -24.32
CA PRO A 144 36.52 19.26 -23.36
C PRO A 144 35.65 19.52 -22.11
N PRO A 145 36.21 19.27 -20.90
CA PRO A 145 35.43 19.45 -19.68
C PRO A 145 34.98 20.90 -19.53
N PRO A 146 33.65 21.13 -19.29
CA PRO A 146 33.13 22.47 -19.05
C PRO A 146 33.68 23.04 -17.75
N LYS A 147 33.62 24.37 -17.61
CA LYS A 147 34.11 25.06 -16.38
C LYS A 147 33.25 24.73 -15.15
N ASP A 148 31.97 24.51 -15.35
CA ASP A 148 31.02 24.22 -14.30
C ASP A 148 30.61 22.73 -14.30
N SER A 149 30.17 22.22 -13.15
CA SER A 149 29.54 20.90 -13.04
C SER A 149 28.07 20.98 -13.43
N TYR A 150 27.67 20.05 -14.27
CA TYR A 150 26.27 19.87 -14.73
C TYR A 150 25.70 18.57 -14.18
N PHE A 151 24.39 18.38 -14.30
CA PHE A 151 23.77 17.14 -13.85
C PHE A 151 22.66 16.64 -14.78
N LEU A 152 22.52 15.33 -14.76
CA LEU A 152 21.36 14.61 -15.29
C LEU A 152 20.39 14.37 -14.13
N LEU A 153 19.12 14.75 -14.33
CA LEU A 153 18.07 14.54 -13.32
C LEU A 153 17.08 13.47 -13.78
N VAL A 154 16.86 12.45 -12.95
CA VAL A 154 15.90 11.38 -13.22
C VAL A 154 14.97 11.22 -12.03
N ASP A 155 13.71 11.56 -12.23
CA ASP A 155 12.69 11.49 -11.18
C ASP A 155 12.03 10.11 -11.13
N SER A 156 11.66 9.66 -9.92
CA SER A 156 10.85 8.45 -9.66
C SER A 156 11.42 7.18 -10.31
N ILE A 157 12.73 6.96 -10.18
CA ILE A 157 13.41 5.80 -10.79
C ILE A 157 12.89 4.45 -10.29
N ASP A 158 12.31 4.41 -9.10
CA ASP A 158 11.68 3.22 -8.53
C ASP A 158 10.42 2.80 -9.28
N GLU A 159 9.73 3.71 -9.95
CA GLU A 159 8.57 3.36 -10.78
C GLU A 159 8.96 2.48 -11.98
N SER A 160 10.18 2.64 -12.51
CA SER A 160 10.70 1.77 -13.56
C SER A 160 11.03 0.35 -13.07
N TYR A 161 11.29 0.17 -11.76
CA TYR A 161 11.72 -1.10 -11.18
C TYR A 161 10.55 -2.05 -10.83
N PHE A 162 9.38 -1.51 -10.44
CA PHE A 162 8.26 -2.33 -9.96
C PHE A 162 7.63 -3.26 -11.00
N LYS A 163 7.90 -3.07 -12.29
CA LYS A 163 7.32 -3.88 -13.38
C LYS A 163 8.21 -5.03 -13.87
N SER A 164 9.42 -5.22 -13.34
CA SER A 164 10.37 -6.24 -13.82
C SER A 164 10.84 -7.21 -12.72
N ILE A 165 9.92 -8.00 -12.17
CA ILE A 165 10.29 -9.07 -11.24
C ILE A 165 10.25 -10.42 -11.98
N SER A 166 11.19 -10.69 -12.86
CA SER A 166 11.57 -12.06 -13.24
C SER A 166 12.90 -12.06 -14.00
N GLU A 167 13.83 -12.85 -13.47
CA GLU A 167 15.12 -13.24 -14.02
C GLU A 167 16.28 -12.23 -13.92
N LYS A 168 17.32 -12.67 -13.21
CA LYS A 168 18.64 -12.04 -13.15
C LYS A 168 19.33 -12.21 -14.51
N THR A 169 19.24 -11.22 -15.37
CA THR A 169 20.05 -11.13 -16.59
C THR A 169 21.15 -10.10 -16.44
N VAL A 170 22.26 -10.29 -17.12
CA VAL A 170 23.43 -9.38 -17.10
C VAL A 170 23.12 -8.03 -17.78
N VAL A 171 22.04 -7.94 -18.54
CA VAL A 171 21.58 -6.75 -19.26
C VAL A 171 20.56 -5.98 -18.42
N SER A 172 20.76 -4.67 -18.32
CA SER A 172 19.83 -3.79 -17.57
C SER A 172 18.43 -3.83 -18.18
N ARG A 173 17.43 -4.14 -17.36
CA ARG A 173 16.02 -4.18 -17.76
C ARG A 173 15.22 -2.97 -17.27
N THR A 174 15.80 -2.16 -16.41
CA THR A 174 15.17 -0.97 -15.84
C THR A 174 16.08 0.23 -15.92
N ILE A 175 15.50 1.44 -15.94
CA ILE A 175 16.26 2.70 -15.91
C ILE A 175 17.12 2.77 -14.64
N ALA A 176 16.61 2.26 -13.50
CA ALA A 176 17.36 2.23 -12.25
C ALA A 176 18.62 1.36 -12.35
N GLU A 177 18.52 0.16 -12.95
CA GLU A 177 19.65 -0.74 -13.20
C GLU A 177 20.64 -0.13 -14.18
N LEU A 178 20.15 0.42 -15.31
CA LEU A 178 20.98 1.09 -16.29
C LEU A 178 21.85 2.18 -15.67
N LEU A 179 21.24 3.06 -14.88
CA LEU A 179 21.96 4.16 -14.21
C LEU A 179 22.91 3.64 -13.13
N SER A 180 22.50 2.61 -12.37
CA SER A 180 23.35 1.99 -11.35
C SER A 180 24.56 1.27 -11.95
N ASN A 181 24.40 0.56 -13.08
CA ASN A 181 25.52 -0.14 -13.75
C ASN A 181 26.52 0.82 -14.38
N ASN A 182 26.05 1.99 -14.80
CA ASN A 182 26.87 2.92 -15.59
C ASN A 182 27.35 4.15 -14.84
N HIS A 183 26.95 4.36 -13.55
CA HIS A 183 27.30 5.59 -12.80
C HIS A 183 28.82 5.82 -12.64
N GLN A 184 29.63 4.76 -12.68
CA GLN A 184 31.09 4.85 -12.58
C GLN A 184 31.73 5.44 -13.86
N HIS A 185 31.04 5.39 -14.99
CA HIS A 185 31.50 5.89 -16.27
C HIS A 185 31.10 7.34 -16.54
N PHE A 186 30.44 8.00 -15.60
CA PHE A 186 30.08 9.41 -15.75
C PHE A 186 31.35 10.29 -15.69
N PRO A 187 31.48 11.27 -16.63
CA PRO A 187 32.54 12.24 -16.58
C PRO A 187 32.59 12.98 -15.24
N GLN A 188 33.77 13.39 -14.78
CA GLN A 188 33.91 14.05 -13.47
C GLN A 188 33.08 15.33 -13.32
N TRP A 189 32.75 16.00 -14.39
CA TRP A 189 31.95 17.22 -14.42
C TRP A 189 30.43 16.96 -14.50
N LEU A 190 30.03 15.71 -14.79
CA LEU A 190 28.61 15.31 -14.86
C LEU A 190 28.18 14.61 -13.56
N PHE A 191 27.09 15.07 -12.96
CA PHE A 191 26.54 14.58 -11.71
C PHE A 191 25.17 13.95 -11.96
N LEU A 192 24.83 12.86 -11.27
CA LEU A 192 23.52 12.21 -11.39
C LEU A 192 22.65 12.54 -10.17
N ILE A 193 21.48 13.08 -10.41
CA ILE A 193 20.45 13.31 -9.37
C ILE A 193 19.26 12.41 -9.68
N CYS A 194 18.91 11.54 -8.74
CA CYS A 194 17.75 10.67 -8.85
C CYS A 194 16.78 10.90 -7.70
N SER A 195 15.52 10.60 -7.92
CA SER A 195 14.54 10.49 -6.83
C SER A 195 13.95 9.08 -6.75
N ALA A 196 13.66 8.61 -5.52
CA ALA A 196 13.06 7.31 -5.26
C ALA A 196 12.26 7.30 -3.96
N ARG A 197 11.32 6.35 -3.83
CA ARG A 197 10.63 6.12 -2.56
C ARG A 197 11.54 5.45 -1.55
N LYS A 198 11.41 5.86 -0.28
CA LYS A 198 12.18 5.30 0.84
C LYS A 198 11.89 3.81 1.05
N GLN A 199 10.67 3.36 0.74
CA GLN A 199 10.22 1.98 0.82
C GLN A 199 10.87 1.08 -0.22
N SER A 200 11.31 1.61 -1.36
CA SER A 200 11.97 0.88 -2.45
C SER A 200 13.42 0.53 -2.07
N LYS A 201 13.58 -0.40 -1.10
CA LYS A 201 14.89 -0.77 -0.54
C LYS A 201 15.84 -1.36 -1.59
N SER A 202 15.32 -2.11 -2.57
CA SER A 202 16.10 -2.64 -3.69
C SER A 202 16.78 -1.53 -4.48
N VAL A 203 16.00 -0.55 -4.93
CA VAL A 203 16.49 0.59 -5.71
C VAL A 203 17.47 1.45 -4.88
N THR A 204 17.13 1.75 -3.62
CA THR A 204 18.00 2.57 -2.76
C THR A 204 19.34 1.90 -2.40
N ARG A 205 19.43 0.57 -2.47
CA ARG A 205 20.67 -0.20 -2.32
C ARG A 205 21.55 -0.18 -3.56
N MET A 206 20.99 -0.08 -4.76
CA MET A 206 21.75 0.00 -6.01
C MET A 206 22.61 1.26 -6.06
N PHE A 207 22.16 2.39 -5.49
CA PHE A 207 22.83 3.68 -5.48
C PHE A 207 23.73 3.85 -4.24
N THR A 208 24.68 2.91 -4.06
CA THR A 208 25.74 3.04 -3.05
C THR A 208 26.71 4.14 -3.45
N GLY A 209 27.17 4.94 -2.46
CA GLY A 209 28.03 6.09 -2.72
C GLY A 209 27.31 7.39 -3.11
N PHE A 210 25.99 7.35 -3.32
CA PHE A 210 25.18 8.55 -3.52
C PHE A 210 24.84 9.23 -2.21
N ARG A 211 24.83 10.57 -2.20
CA ARG A 211 24.39 11.33 -1.05
C ARG A 211 22.88 11.29 -0.92
N LYS A 212 22.39 10.70 0.18
CA LYS A 212 20.95 10.54 0.43
C LYS A 212 20.38 11.82 1.05
N ILE A 213 19.32 12.37 0.43
CA ILE A 213 18.58 13.55 0.89
C ILE A 213 17.15 13.11 1.20
N SER A 214 16.82 12.94 2.49
CA SER A 214 15.47 12.56 2.93
C SER A 214 14.61 13.82 3.09
N LEU A 215 13.43 13.83 2.47
CA LEU A 215 12.48 14.95 2.47
C LEU A 215 11.42 14.87 3.58
N ASP A 216 11.23 13.71 4.21
CA ASP A 216 10.16 13.40 5.15
C ASP A 216 10.64 13.06 6.58
N ASP A 217 11.88 13.40 6.93
CA ASP A 217 12.41 13.15 8.27
C ASP A 217 11.97 14.24 9.26
N LEU A 218 10.84 14.03 9.93
CA LEU A 218 10.26 14.98 10.89
C LEU A 218 11.12 15.23 12.13
N ARG A 219 12.15 14.41 12.39
CA ARG A 219 13.12 14.70 13.46
C ARG A 219 13.97 15.93 13.14
N LYS A 220 13.92 16.42 11.91
CA LYS A 220 14.65 17.59 11.45
C LYS A 220 13.74 18.83 11.48
N SER A 221 14.10 19.81 12.27
CA SER A 221 13.34 21.06 12.45
C SER A 221 13.01 21.78 11.15
N HIS A 222 13.87 21.69 10.12
CA HIS A 222 13.61 22.32 8.83
C HIS A 222 12.48 21.64 8.05
N VAL A 223 12.25 20.33 8.21
CA VAL A 223 11.13 19.62 7.58
C VAL A 223 9.82 20.03 8.24
N VAL A 224 9.80 20.13 9.57
CA VAL A 224 8.62 20.60 10.32
C VAL A 224 8.28 22.05 9.91
N ARG A 225 9.27 22.91 9.81
CA ARG A 225 9.07 24.30 9.38
C ARG A 225 8.51 24.41 7.96
N ASP A 226 8.94 23.56 7.04
CA ASP A 226 8.43 23.53 5.67
C ASP A 226 6.92 23.25 5.63
N VAL A 227 6.45 22.29 6.45
CA VAL A 227 5.02 21.95 6.53
C VAL A 227 4.21 23.14 7.04
N GLN A 228 4.68 23.78 8.10
CA GLN A 228 4.03 24.99 8.64
C GLN A 228 4.01 26.14 7.62
N GLN A 229 5.16 26.38 6.98
CA GLN A 229 5.30 27.43 5.99
C GLN A 229 4.43 27.16 4.74
N TYR A 230 4.29 25.89 4.32
CA TYR A 230 3.38 25.54 3.22
C TYR A 230 1.93 25.91 3.54
N ILE A 231 1.45 25.56 4.73
CA ILE A 231 0.09 25.93 5.17
C ILE A 231 -0.09 27.45 5.16
N LEU A 232 0.88 28.19 5.74
CA LEU A 232 0.82 29.66 5.78
C LEU A 232 0.84 30.28 4.39
N CYS A 233 1.72 29.81 3.49
CA CYS A 233 1.79 30.31 2.12
C CYS A 233 0.49 30.08 1.34
N ARG A 234 -0.16 28.90 1.53
CA ARG A 234 -1.46 28.60 0.93
C ARG A 234 -2.54 29.56 1.45
N LEU A 235 -2.57 29.80 2.77
CA LEU A 235 -3.50 30.75 3.39
C LEU A 235 -3.29 32.20 2.93
N ASP A 236 -2.03 32.63 2.72
CA ASP A 236 -1.74 33.98 2.25
C ASP A 236 -2.14 34.21 0.80
N GLN A 237 -2.17 33.16 -0.01
CA GLN A 237 -2.40 33.29 -1.46
C GLN A 237 -3.82 32.98 -1.91
N GLU A 238 -4.54 32.17 -1.15
CA GLU A 238 -5.88 31.71 -1.50
C GLU A 238 -6.92 32.41 -0.62
N GLU A 239 -7.68 33.32 -1.23
CA GLU A 239 -8.73 34.08 -0.54
C GLU A 239 -9.85 33.13 -0.06
N GLU A 240 -10.14 32.09 -0.83
CA GLU A 240 -11.12 31.07 -0.49
C GLU A 240 -10.76 30.39 0.83
N LEU A 241 -9.49 30.06 1.06
CA LEU A 241 -9.03 29.48 2.33
C LEU A 241 -9.14 30.48 3.49
N ARG A 242 -8.81 31.76 3.24
CA ARG A 242 -8.87 32.81 4.28
C ARG A 242 -10.28 33.07 4.80
N GLN A 243 -11.31 32.94 3.96
CA GLN A 243 -12.70 33.13 4.35
C GLN A 243 -13.16 32.11 5.43
N HIS A 244 -12.49 30.96 5.53
CA HIS A 244 -12.81 29.92 6.53
C HIS A 244 -12.03 30.09 7.85
N LEU A 245 -11.14 31.07 7.94
CA LEU A 245 -10.33 31.31 9.14
C LEU A 245 -11.15 32.00 10.23
N SER A 246 -11.21 31.39 11.40
CA SER A 246 -11.70 31.96 12.66
C SER A 246 -10.71 31.61 13.77
N ARG A 247 -10.92 32.20 14.98
CA ARG A 247 -10.08 31.86 16.12
C ARG A 247 -10.17 30.36 16.48
N GLU A 248 -11.33 29.75 16.30
CA GLU A 248 -11.56 28.32 16.54
C GLU A 248 -10.92 27.43 15.47
N THR A 249 -10.83 27.88 14.23
CA THR A 249 -10.28 27.09 13.10
C THR A 249 -8.76 27.19 13.01
N ALA A 250 -8.13 28.19 13.64
CA ALA A 250 -6.66 28.28 13.69
C ALA A 250 -6.02 27.05 14.40
N GLU A 251 -6.68 26.52 15.41
CA GLU A 251 -6.24 25.28 16.10
C GLU A 251 -6.32 24.06 15.19
N MET A 252 -7.32 24.01 14.30
CA MET A 252 -7.45 22.91 13.32
C MET A 252 -6.28 22.87 12.33
N LEU A 253 -5.71 24.00 11.97
CA LEU A 253 -4.53 24.07 11.10
C LEU A 253 -3.27 23.53 11.78
N ASN A 254 -3.15 23.71 13.09
CA ASN A 254 -2.07 23.06 13.87
C ASN A 254 -2.25 21.54 13.89
N GLN A 255 -3.48 21.04 14.03
CA GLN A 255 -3.75 19.61 13.94
C GLN A 255 -3.45 19.06 12.55
N LEU A 256 -3.75 19.81 11.49
CA LEU A 256 -3.41 19.44 10.12
C LEU A 256 -1.90 19.26 9.93
N HIS A 257 -1.09 20.15 10.51
CA HIS A 257 0.35 20.03 10.49
C HIS A 257 0.82 18.68 11.10
N ILE A 258 0.28 18.30 12.25
CA ILE A 258 0.63 17.05 12.94
C ILE A 258 0.15 15.83 12.12
N LYS A 259 -1.12 15.85 11.70
CA LYS A 259 -1.76 14.73 10.96
C LYS A 259 -1.11 14.48 9.60
N SER A 260 -0.61 15.50 8.93
CA SER A 260 0.05 15.34 7.63
C SER A 260 1.30 14.49 7.69
N ASN A 261 1.94 14.38 8.86
CA ASN A 261 3.19 13.62 9.06
C ASN A 261 4.25 13.92 7.98
N GLY A 262 4.36 15.17 7.53
CA GLY A 262 5.27 15.59 6.47
C GLY A 262 4.83 15.24 5.05
N CYS A 263 3.62 14.74 4.85
CA CYS A 263 3.06 14.42 3.55
C CYS A 263 2.37 15.65 2.93
N PHE A 264 3.01 16.26 1.94
CA PHE A 264 2.47 17.45 1.26
C PHE A 264 1.23 17.15 0.42
N LEU A 265 1.12 15.94 -0.14
CA LEU A 265 -0.09 15.51 -0.85
C LEU A 265 -1.30 15.48 0.08
N TYR A 266 -1.11 15.03 1.33
CA TYR A 266 -2.15 15.06 2.35
C TYR A 266 -2.62 16.51 2.60
N LEU A 267 -1.67 17.43 2.80
CA LEU A 267 -1.94 18.84 3.00
C LEU A 267 -2.65 19.47 1.79
N GLU A 268 -2.15 19.22 0.59
CA GLU A 268 -2.72 19.72 -0.66
C GLU A 268 -4.19 19.29 -0.77
N LYS A 269 -4.48 18.00 -0.62
CA LYS A 269 -5.85 17.48 -0.77
C LYS A 269 -6.83 17.98 0.29
N VAL A 270 -6.37 18.14 1.52
CA VAL A 270 -7.24 18.69 2.59
C VAL A 270 -7.48 20.19 2.36
N LEU A 271 -6.44 20.96 2.06
CA LEU A 271 -6.57 22.40 1.82
C LEU A 271 -7.37 22.72 0.54
N ASP A 272 -7.15 21.97 -0.56
CA ASP A 272 -7.96 22.09 -1.77
C ASP A 272 -9.43 21.80 -1.46
N GLY A 273 -9.70 20.74 -0.67
CA GLY A 273 -11.05 20.41 -0.25
C GLY A 273 -11.72 21.49 0.58
N VAL A 274 -10.96 22.20 1.43
CA VAL A 274 -11.47 23.36 2.20
C VAL A 274 -11.73 24.55 1.29
N ALA A 275 -10.81 24.89 0.39
CA ALA A 275 -10.99 25.99 -0.56
C ALA A 275 -12.23 25.81 -1.43
N GLU A 276 -12.52 24.58 -1.84
CA GLU A 276 -13.67 24.21 -2.66
C GLU A 276 -14.97 23.96 -1.87
N ASN A 277 -14.99 24.23 -0.56
CA ASN A 277 -16.11 23.95 0.36
C ASN A 277 -16.54 22.47 0.40
N PHE A 278 -15.68 21.58 -0.03
CA PHE A 278 -15.89 20.13 0.02
C PHE A 278 -15.55 19.56 1.40
N ILE A 279 -14.57 20.14 2.08
CA ILE A 279 -14.15 19.81 3.46
C ILE A 279 -14.40 21.04 4.33
N LEU A 280 -15.06 20.87 5.47
CA LEU A 280 -15.16 21.93 6.47
C LEU A 280 -13.94 21.87 7.39
N LEU A 281 -13.36 23.05 7.78
CA LEU A 281 -12.18 23.07 8.65
C LEU A 281 -12.37 22.28 9.96
N ARG A 282 -13.56 22.28 10.53
CA ARG A 282 -13.90 21.51 11.74
C ARG A 282 -13.77 19.98 11.52
N GLU A 283 -13.97 19.49 10.29
CA GLU A 283 -13.89 18.07 9.96
C GLU A 283 -12.43 17.55 9.88
N ILE A 284 -11.45 18.45 9.91
CA ILE A 284 -10.02 18.04 9.96
C ILE A 284 -9.73 17.12 11.15
N ARG A 285 -10.46 17.29 12.26
CA ARG A 285 -10.36 16.38 13.42
C ARG A 285 -10.72 14.93 13.09
N GLU A 286 -11.68 14.74 12.20
CA GLU A 286 -12.20 13.42 11.81
C GLU A 286 -11.35 12.75 10.73
N ILE A 287 -10.55 13.51 9.96
CA ILE A 287 -9.72 12.97 8.90
C ILE A 287 -8.53 12.21 9.53
N PRO A 288 -8.35 10.91 9.22
CA PRO A 288 -7.22 10.15 9.75
C PRO A 288 -5.86 10.74 9.37
N GLY A 289 -4.86 10.63 10.26
CA GLY A 289 -3.52 11.18 10.05
C GLY A 289 -2.61 10.37 9.12
N THR A 290 -3.16 9.44 8.33
CA THR A 290 -2.43 8.64 7.34
C THR A 290 -2.96 8.90 5.94
N LEU A 291 -2.11 8.73 4.94
CA LEU A 291 -2.51 8.91 3.55
C LEU A 291 -3.60 7.89 3.12
N ASN A 292 -3.48 6.64 3.57
CA ASN A 292 -4.50 5.60 3.33
C ASN A 292 -5.84 5.96 4.00
N GLY A 293 -5.79 6.46 5.23
CA GLY A 293 -6.99 6.92 5.95
C GLY A 293 -7.65 8.12 5.26
N LEU A 294 -6.86 9.06 4.72
CA LEU A 294 -7.38 10.16 3.91
C LEU A 294 -8.08 9.63 2.65
N TYR A 295 -7.50 8.65 1.96
CA TYR A 295 -8.11 8.05 0.77
C TYR A 295 -9.45 7.39 1.06
N LEU A 296 -9.50 6.63 2.15
CA LEU A 296 -10.75 6.02 2.61
C LEU A 296 -11.80 7.09 2.94
N TRP A 297 -11.41 8.11 3.71
CA TRP A 297 -12.30 9.22 4.09
C TRP A 297 -12.82 9.98 2.86
N LEU A 298 -11.94 10.29 1.88
CA LEU A 298 -12.34 10.91 0.61
C LEU A 298 -13.35 10.06 -0.16
N CYS A 299 -13.10 8.74 -0.27
CA CYS A 299 -14.01 7.83 -0.96
C CYS A 299 -15.38 7.73 -0.26
N GLN A 300 -15.41 7.69 1.07
CA GLN A 300 -16.64 7.68 1.86
C GLN A 300 -17.47 8.95 1.63
N ARG A 301 -16.81 10.10 1.48
CA ARG A 301 -17.47 11.38 1.26
C ARG A 301 -17.92 11.60 -0.19
N LEU A 302 -17.10 11.18 -1.16
CA LEU A 302 -17.41 11.29 -2.59
C LEU A 302 -18.51 10.33 -3.03
N PHE A 303 -18.52 9.11 -2.51
CA PHE A 303 -19.37 8.04 -2.99
C PHE A 303 -20.42 7.63 -1.96
N VAL A 304 -21.53 8.37 -1.92
CA VAL A 304 -22.64 8.07 -1.01
C VAL A 304 -23.42 6.86 -1.51
N ARG A 305 -23.81 5.94 -0.61
CA ARG A 305 -24.59 4.71 -0.91
C ARG A 305 -23.87 3.81 -1.95
N LYS A 306 -24.56 3.53 -3.10
CA LYS A 306 -24.09 2.65 -4.19
C LYS A 306 -23.40 3.42 -5.34
N GLN A 307 -22.96 4.66 -5.13
CA GLN A 307 -22.37 5.45 -6.21
C GLN A 307 -21.01 4.90 -6.68
N PHE A 308 -20.21 4.32 -5.78
CA PHE A 308 -18.91 3.75 -6.14
C PHE A 308 -19.05 2.63 -7.18
N SER A 309 -20.00 1.73 -7.03
CA SER A 309 -20.21 0.63 -7.99
C SER A 309 -20.56 1.12 -9.42
N LYS A 310 -21.06 2.36 -9.54
CA LYS A 310 -21.33 2.96 -10.87
C LYS A 310 -20.07 3.51 -11.54
N VAL A 311 -19.07 3.93 -10.76
CA VAL A 311 -17.81 4.53 -11.25
C VAL A 311 -16.66 3.54 -11.25
N GLN A 312 -16.75 2.46 -10.47
CA GLN A 312 -15.74 1.40 -10.38
C GLN A 312 -15.30 0.85 -11.75
N PRO A 313 -16.19 0.59 -12.72
CA PRO A 313 -15.76 0.15 -14.05
C PRO A 313 -14.84 1.15 -14.76
N ILE A 314 -15.10 2.45 -14.60
CA ILE A 314 -14.24 3.51 -15.18
C ILE A 314 -12.86 3.50 -14.50
N LEU A 315 -12.83 3.35 -13.17
CA LEU A 315 -11.58 3.25 -12.40
C LEU A 315 -10.81 1.98 -12.77
N ASN A 316 -11.48 0.83 -12.93
CA ASN A 316 -10.86 -0.42 -13.36
C ASN A 316 -10.14 -0.26 -14.71
N VAL A 317 -10.76 0.43 -15.68
CA VAL A 317 -10.15 0.73 -16.98
C VAL A 317 -8.94 1.64 -16.83
N ILE A 318 -9.04 2.72 -16.04
CA ILE A 318 -7.92 3.65 -15.81
C ILE A 318 -6.72 2.94 -15.17
N LEU A 319 -6.99 2.02 -14.23
CA LEU A 319 -5.96 1.25 -13.52
C LEU A 319 -5.30 0.17 -14.40
N ALA A 320 -6.03 -0.37 -15.39
CA ALA A 320 -5.54 -1.35 -16.34
C ALA A 320 -4.83 -0.73 -17.56
N ALA A 321 -5.12 0.53 -17.87
CA ALA A 321 -4.59 1.22 -19.04
C ALA A 321 -3.07 1.40 -18.96
N ARG A 322 -2.40 1.25 -20.10
CA ARG A 322 -0.94 1.44 -20.22
C ARG A 322 -0.54 2.89 -20.50
N ARG A 323 -1.48 3.69 -20.97
CA ARG A 323 -1.36 5.13 -21.21
C ARG A 323 -2.60 5.85 -20.71
N PRO A 324 -2.52 7.15 -20.47
CA PRO A 324 -3.71 7.95 -20.15
C PRO A 324 -4.74 7.89 -21.28
N LEU A 325 -6.02 7.72 -20.92
CA LEU A 325 -7.13 7.59 -21.86
C LEU A 325 -7.96 8.87 -21.92
N THR A 326 -8.46 9.17 -23.10
CA THR A 326 -9.43 10.24 -23.33
C THR A 326 -10.82 9.88 -22.83
N GLU A 327 -11.71 10.85 -22.71
CA GLU A 327 -13.10 10.65 -22.29
C GLU A 327 -13.84 9.67 -23.22
N MET A 328 -13.58 9.75 -24.53
CA MET A 328 -14.20 8.88 -25.53
C MET A 328 -13.70 7.45 -25.45
N GLU A 329 -12.40 7.24 -25.25
CA GLU A 329 -11.83 5.90 -25.05
C GLU A 329 -12.37 5.25 -23.78
N LEU A 330 -12.47 6.01 -22.69
CA LEU A 330 -13.07 5.53 -21.44
C LEU A 330 -14.55 5.17 -21.62
N TYR A 331 -15.29 5.98 -22.39
CA TYR A 331 -16.68 5.66 -22.72
C TYR A 331 -16.78 4.38 -23.53
N SER A 332 -15.98 4.23 -24.58
CA SER A 332 -15.92 3.01 -25.40
C SER A 332 -15.70 1.76 -24.52
N CYS A 333 -14.72 1.80 -23.61
CA CYS A 333 -14.49 0.68 -22.69
C CYS A 333 -15.66 0.44 -21.73
N ALA A 334 -16.25 1.48 -21.14
CA ALA A 334 -17.38 1.34 -20.23
C ALA A 334 -18.63 0.81 -20.93
N TYR A 335 -18.83 1.19 -22.20
CA TYR A 335 -19.92 0.72 -23.05
C TYR A 335 -19.86 -0.78 -23.31
N THR A 336 -18.66 -1.36 -23.41
CA THR A 336 -18.50 -2.82 -23.61
C THR A 336 -19.12 -3.64 -22.48
N ARG A 337 -19.07 -3.13 -21.23
CA ARG A 337 -19.70 -3.80 -20.08
C ARG A 337 -21.19 -3.54 -19.99
N ASN A 338 -21.66 -2.40 -20.44
CA ASN A 338 -23.07 -2.02 -20.39
C ASN A 338 -23.46 -1.29 -21.67
N THR A 339 -23.97 -2.05 -22.63
CA THR A 339 -24.39 -1.55 -23.96
C THR A 339 -25.58 -0.59 -23.92
N SER A 340 -26.30 -0.50 -22.78
CA SER A 340 -27.38 0.49 -22.59
C SER A 340 -26.88 1.82 -22.02
N LEU A 341 -25.57 1.97 -21.74
CA LEU A 341 -24.98 3.17 -21.17
C LEU A 341 -24.94 4.29 -22.21
N SER A 342 -25.76 5.33 -22.04
CA SER A 342 -25.68 6.54 -22.86
C SER A 342 -24.45 7.37 -22.50
N PHE A 343 -23.94 8.16 -23.45
CA PHE A 343 -22.81 9.07 -23.21
C PHE A 343 -23.11 10.11 -22.13
N ASP A 344 -24.33 10.62 -22.07
CA ASP A 344 -24.75 11.58 -21.02
C ASP A 344 -24.75 10.96 -19.63
N GLU A 345 -25.19 9.70 -19.50
CA GLU A 345 -25.12 8.99 -18.22
C GLU A 345 -23.67 8.64 -17.84
N PHE A 346 -22.84 8.27 -18.81
CA PHE A 346 -21.40 8.09 -18.59
C PHE A 346 -20.76 9.39 -18.11
N LYS A 347 -21.07 10.53 -18.71
CA LYS A 347 -20.53 11.84 -18.32
C LYS A 347 -20.89 12.19 -16.88
N LYS A 348 -22.14 11.96 -16.47
CA LYS A 348 -22.56 12.11 -15.06
C LYS A 348 -21.78 11.21 -14.10
N ARG A 349 -21.41 9.99 -14.51
CA ARG A 349 -20.55 9.10 -13.71
C ARG A 349 -19.12 9.61 -13.66
N LEU A 350 -18.60 10.11 -14.76
CA LEU A 350 -17.26 10.69 -14.83
C LEU A 350 -17.16 11.97 -13.97
N ASP A 351 -18.23 12.76 -13.91
CA ASP A 351 -18.31 13.97 -13.08
C ASP A 351 -18.19 13.67 -11.57
N LEU A 352 -18.60 12.48 -11.10
CA LEU A 352 -18.38 12.05 -9.73
C LEU A 352 -16.90 11.84 -9.40
N LEU A 353 -16.06 11.64 -10.42
CA LEU A 353 -14.62 11.41 -10.29
C LEU A 353 -13.78 12.67 -10.39
N THR A 354 -14.37 13.85 -10.59
CA THR A 354 -13.65 15.13 -10.83
C THR A 354 -12.67 15.50 -9.72
N LYS A 355 -12.92 15.08 -8.47
CA LYS A 355 -12.03 15.34 -7.33
C LYS A 355 -10.82 14.39 -7.25
N ILE A 356 -10.88 13.26 -7.94
CA ILE A 356 -9.82 12.24 -7.94
C ILE A 356 -9.17 12.06 -9.31
N LEU A 357 -9.71 12.65 -10.36
CA LEU A 357 -9.12 12.69 -11.70
C LEU A 357 -8.54 14.07 -12.02
N ILE A 358 -7.40 14.07 -12.70
CA ILE A 358 -6.76 15.25 -13.27
C ILE A 358 -6.89 15.14 -14.80
N ILE A 359 -7.04 16.30 -15.43
CA ILE A 359 -7.07 16.41 -16.89
C ILE A 359 -5.63 16.61 -17.37
N GLY A 360 -5.13 15.69 -18.18
CA GLY A 360 -3.85 15.79 -18.87
C GLY A 360 -3.89 16.81 -20.03
N LYS A 361 -2.74 17.08 -20.65
CA LYS A 361 -2.61 18.09 -21.72
C LYS A 361 -3.52 17.86 -22.93
N ASP A 362 -3.79 16.59 -23.24
CA ASP A 362 -4.59 16.18 -24.41
C ASP A 362 -6.05 15.83 -24.01
N GLY A 363 -6.52 16.30 -22.87
CA GLY A 363 -7.86 16.00 -22.37
C GLY A 363 -8.00 14.60 -21.76
N THR A 364 -6.90 13.86 -21.63
CA THR A 364 -6.87 12.54 -21.01
C THR A 364 -7.18 12.60 -19.52
N LYS A 365 -7.69 11.51 -18.96
CA LYS A 365 -8.06 11.40 -17.55
C LYS A 365 -7.02 10.55 -16.80
N ILE A 366 -6.47 11.09 -15.71
CA ILE A 366 -5.41 10.48 -14.92
C ILE A 366 -5.77 10.61 -13.45
N LEU A 367 -5.51 9.57 -12.64
CA LEU A 367 -5.65 9.68 -11.18
C LEU A 367 -4.67 10.72 -10.62
N PHE A 368 -5.13 11.50 -9.65
CA PHE A 368 -4.38 12.64 -9.11
C PHE A 368 -3.01 12.27 -8.53
N HIS A 369 -2.82 11.00 -8.11
CA HIS A 369 -1.54 10.50 -7.61
C HIS A 369 -1.46 8.97 -7.73
N HIS A 370 -0.28 8.45 -8.06
CA HIS A 370 -0.06 7.01 -8.22
C HIS A 370 -0.32 6.20 -6.94
N SER A 371 0.01 6.73 -5.76
CA SER A 371 -0.27 6.01 -4.50
C SER A 371 -1.77 5.82 -4.22
N PHE A 372 -2.64 6.62 -4.82
CA PHE A 372 -4.08 6.39 -4.77
C PHE A 372 -4.49 5.22 -5.68
N ALA A 373 -3.86 5.08 -6.86
CA ALA A 373 -4.02 3.92 -7.72
C ALA A 373 -3.58 2.63 -7.02
N GLU A 374 -2.42 2.66 -6.36
CA GLU A 374 -1.93 1.54 -5.56
C GLU A 374 -2.90 1.18 -4.44
N TRP A 375 -3.44 2.18 -3.74
CA TRP A 375 -4.41 1.97 -2.67
C TRP A 375 -5.71 1.33 -3.17
N LEU A 376 -6.24 1.73 -4.32
CA LEU A 376 -7.45 1.14 -4.91
C LEU A 376 -7.30 -0.34 -5.29
N LEU A 377 -6.07 -0.81 -5.47
CA LEU A 377 -5.74 -2.21 -5.81
C LEU A 377 -5.25 -3.02 -4.60
N ASP A 378 -5.02 -2.38 -3.47
CA ASP A 378 -4.41 -3.01 -2.29
C ASP A 378 -5.48 -3.60 -1.36
N VAL A 379 -5.62 -4.92 -1.41
CA VAL A 379 -6.57 -5.68 -0.57
C VAL A 379 -6.32 -5.48 0.93
N LYS A 380 -5.08 -5.14 1.35
CA LYS A 380 -4.73 -4.97 2.77
C LYS A 380 -5.15 -3.62 3.34
N HIS A 381 -5.16 -2.57 2.53
CA HIS A 381 -5.37 -1.20 2.97
C HIS A 381 -6.65 -0.56 2.43
N CYS A 382 -7.18 -1.09 1.32
CA CYS A 382 -8.47 -0.67 0.76
C CYS A 382 -9.59 -1.57 1.28
N THR A 383 -10.73 -0.98 1.63
CA THR A 383 -11.91 -1.77 2.01
C THR A 383 -12.51 -2.40 0.74
N GLN A 384 -13.11 -3.59 0.86
CA GLN A 384 -13.78 -4.29 -0.26
C GLN A 384 -14.75 -3.39 -1.04
N LYS A 385 -15.41 -2.45 -0.34
CA LYS A 385 -16.34 -1.50 -0.94
C LYS A 385 -15.71 -0.62 -2.03
N TYR A 386 -14.42 -0.28 -1.89
CA TYR A 386 -13.70 0.63 -2.80
C TYR A 386 -12.58 -0.07 -3.56
N LEU A 387 -12.43 -1.38 -3.36
CA LEU A 387 -11.45 -2.17 -4.08
C LEU A 387 -11.78 -2.20 -5.57
N CYS A 388 -10.76 -1.97 -6.40
CA CYS A 388 -10.84 -2.05 -7.85
C CYS A 388 -10.15 -3.32 -8.36
N ALA A 389 -10.60 -3.82 -9.51
CA ALA A 389 -10.05 -5.00 -10.16
C ALA A 389 -9.47 -4.63 -11.54
N ALA A 390 -8.13 -4.55 -11.63
CA ALA A 390 -7.47 -4.24 -12.90
C ALA A 390 -7.77 -5.29 -13.99
N ALA A 391 -7.94 -6.57 -13.61
CA ALA A 391 -8.29 -7.66 -14.52
C ALA A 391 -9.62 -7.40 -15.25
N GLU A 392 -10.65 -6.87 -14.58
CA GLU A 392 -11.88 -6.44 -15.23
C GLU A 392 -11.64 -5.26 -16.20
N GLY A 393 -10.76 -4.34 -15.82
CA GLY A 393 -10.36 -3.22 -16.66
C GLY A 393 -9.67 -3.71 -17.95
N HIS A 394 -8.77 -4.70 -17.82
CA HIS A 394 -8.14 -5.35 -18.97
C HIS A 394 -9.19 -6.02 -19.88
N GLY A 395 -10.19 -6.69 -19.32
CA GLY A 395 -11.29 -7.26 -20.10
C GLY A 395 -12.06 -6.21 -20.90
N MET A 396 -12.42 -5.08 -20.31
CA MET A 396 -13.12 -3.99 -20.99
C MET A 396 -12.27 -3.34 -22.10
N LEU A 397 -10.96 -3.19 -21.89
CA LEU A 397 -10.01 -2.69 -22.88
C LEU A 397 -9.91 -3.68 -24.06
N ALA A 398 -9.76 -4.97 -23.81
CA ALA A 398 -9.72 -6.00 -24.84
C ALA A 398 -11.02 -5.99 -25.70
N MET A 399 -12.18 -5.88 -25.04
CA MET A 399 -13.46 -5.77 -25.75
C MET A 399 -13.53 -4.49 -26.59
N SER A 400 -13.00 -3.37 -26.12
CA SER A 400 -12.95 -2.13 -26.89
C SER A 400 -12.04 -2.27 -28.12
N PHE A 401 -10.89 -2.94 -27.99
CA PHE A 401 -10.00 -3.26 -29.12
C PHE A 401 -10.70 -4.17 -30.14
N THR A 402 -11.48 -5.16 -29.70
CA THR A 402 -12.24 -6.04 -30.59
C THR A 402 -13.20 -5.26 -31.52
N MET A 403 -13.78 -4.15 -31.04
CA MET A 403 -14.69 -3.30 -31.82
C MET A 403 -14.00 -2.61 -33.01
N HIS A 404 -12.69 -2.43 -32.97
CA HIS A 404 -11.90 -1.70 -33.97
C HIS A 404 -10.74 -2.53 -34.54
N ALA A 405 -10.76 -3.85 -34.30
CA ALA A 405 -9.67 -4.76 -34.60
C ALA A 405 -9.06 -4.68 -36.02
N PRO A 406 -9.86 -4.54 -37.09
CA PRO A 406 -9.30 -4.46 -38.47
C PRO A 406 -8.51 -3.18 -38.74
N SER A 407 -8.59 -2.17 -37.91
CA SER A 407 -7.90 -0.88 -38.10
C SER A 407 -6.73 -0.66 -37.13
N LEU A 408 -6.42 -1.66 -36.31
CA LEU A 408 -5.36 -1.56 -35.30
C LEU A 408 -3.97 -1.60 -35.93
N THR A 409 -3.09 -0.79 -35.39
CA THR A 409 -1.65 -0.83 -35.70
C THR A 409 -0.97 -2.03 -35.03
N PRO A 410 0.20 -2.48 -35.51
CA PRO A 410 0.94 -3.60 -34.89
C PRO A 410 1.14 -3.45 -33.38
N LEU A 411 1.44 -2.25 -32.89
CA LEU A 411 1.59 -1.98 -31.45
C LEU A 411 0.25 -2.09 -30.69
N GLU A 412 -0.84 -1.63 -31.28
CA GLU A 412 -2.17 -1.76 -30.68
C GLU A 412 -2.65 -3.21 -30.65
N ILE A 413 -2.25 -4.04 -31.63
CA ILE A 413 -2.51 -5.49 -31.61
C ILE A 413 -1.72 -6.16 -30.46
N GLN A 414 -0.48 -5.74 -30.21
CA GLN A 414 0.27 -6.21 -29.05
C GLN A 414 -0.41 -5.80 -27.73
N ASP A 415 -0.91 -4.58 -27.63
CA ASP A 415 -1.69 -4.12 -26.45
C ASP A 415 -3.00 -4.89 -26.31
N PHE A 416 -3.69 -5.18 -27.40
CA PHE A 416 -4.88 -6.02 -27.41
C PHE A 416 -4.60 -7.42 -26.86
N ALA A 417 -3.54 -8.09 -27.38
CA ALA A 417 -3.11 -9.40 -26.89
C ALA A 417 -2.75 -9.37 -25.40
N LEU A 418 -2.09 -8.30 -24.95
CA LEU A 418 -1.74 -8.11 -23.55
C LEU A 418 -2.99 -7.98 -22.66
N HIS A 419 -3.97 -7.17 -23.09
CA HIS A 419 -5.19 -6.98 -22.34
C HIS A 419 -6.04 -8.26 -22.28
N LEU A 420 -6.08 -9.04 -23.34
CA LEU A 420 -6.67 -10.39 -23.34
C LEU A 420 -5.98 -11.30 -22.33
N ALA A 421 -4.64 -11.35 -22.35
CA ALA A 421 -3.85 -12.20 -21.48
C ALA A 421 -3.93 -11.82 -19.98
N LYS A 422 -4.21 -10.56 -19.66
CA LYS A 422 -4.32 -10.05 -18.27
C LYS A 422 -5.75 -9.90 -17.78
N SER A 423 -6.72 -10.21 -18.62
CA SER A 423 -8.14 -10.10 -18.25
C SER A 423 -8.59 -11.27 -17.39
N ASN A 424 -9.69 -11.08 -16.65
CA ASN A 424 -10.37 -12.15 -15.95
C ASN A 424 -11.05 -13.18 -16.89
N LEU A 425 -10.99 -12.95 -18.19
CA LEU A 425 -11.48 -13.89 -19.20
C LEU A 425 -10.65 -15.18 -19.24
N LEU A 426 -9.40 -15.17 -18.78
CA LEU A 426 -8.56 -16.36 -18.60
C LEU A 426 -9.15 -17.36 -17.58
N GLU A 427 -9.97 -16.92 -16.64
CA GLU A 427 -10.66 -17.82 -15.70
C GLU A 427 -11.77 -18.62 -16.38
N THR A 428 -12.30 -18.12 -17.49
CA THR A 428 -13.41 -18.74 -18.24
C THR A 428 -13.01 -19.32 -19.60
N LEU A 429 -11.89 -18.86 -20.15
CA LEU A 429 -11.39 -19.23 -21.48
C LEU A 429 -9.90 -19.58 -21.39
N ASP A 430 -9.50 -20.70 -22.02
CA ASP A 430 -8.08 -21.04 -22.12
C ASP A 430 -7.35 -20.16 -23.16
N SER A 431 -6.02 -20.33 -23.22
CA SER A 431 -5.18 -19.53 -24.11
C SER A 431 -5.47 -19.78 -25.61
N ASP A 432 -6.04 -20.94 -25.97
CA ASP A 432 -6.38 -21.27 -27.36
C ASP A 432 -7.65 -20.55 -27.79
N HIS A 433 -8.65 -20.45 -26.91
CA HIS A 433 -9.85 -19.65 -27.14
C HIS A 433 -9.52 -18.15 -27.26
N LEU A 434 -8.57 -17.64 -26.47
CA LEU A 434 -8.13 -16.25 -26.58
C LEU A 434 -7.37 -16.00 -27.90
N ALA A 435 -6.55 -16.96 -28.36
CA ALA A 435 -5.87 -16.89 -29.66
C ALA A 435 -6.88 -16.91 -30.81
N LEU A 436 -7.89 -17.80 -30.75
CA LEU A 436 -9.03 -17.82 -31.70
C LEU A 436 -9.79 -16.50 -31.70
N TRP A 437 -10.00 -15.90 -30.54
CA TRP A 437 -10.66 -14.60 -30.42
C TRP A 437 -9.85 -13.52 -31.16
N LEU A 438 -8.53 -13.49 -30.94
CA LEU A 438 -7.64 -12.53 -31.59
C LEU A 438 -7.69 -12.68 -33.12
N ILE A 439 -7.68 -13.93 -33.64
CA ILE A 439 -7.79 -14.23 -35.08
C ILE A 439 -9.16 -13.80 -35.62
N GLN A 440 -10.25 -14.17 -34.94
CA GLN A 440 -11.61 -13.89 -35.38
C GLN A 440 -12.01 -12.42 -35.28
N SER A 441 -11.27 -11.62 -34.47
CA SER A 441 -11.51 -10.19 -34.39
C SER A 441 -11.24 -9.44 -35.69
N GLY A 442 -10.48 -10.04 -36.60
CA GLY A 442 -10.06 -9.40 -37.86
C GLY A 442 -8.81 -8.52 -37.74
N ALA A 443 -8.10 -8.59 -36.61
CA ALA A 443 -6.80 -7.92 -36.44
C ALA A 443 -5.75 -8.59 -37.33
N ASP A 444 -4.84 -7.81 -37.91
CA ASP A 444 -3.70 -8.33 -38.69
C ASP A 444 -2.59 -8.85 -37.76
N VAL A 445 -2.84 -10.05 -37.23
CA VAL A 445 -1.95 -10.68 -36.24
C VAL A 445 -0.61 -11.09 -36.88
N GLU A 446 -0.57 -11.44 -38.17
CA GLU A 446 0.65 -11.88 -38.81
C GLU A 446 1.75 -10.82 -38.79
N GLU A 447 1.40 -9.55 -38.98
CA GLU A 447 2.33 -8.43 -38.97
C GLU A 447 2.48 -7.77 -37.58
N SER A 448 1.82 -8.29 -36.56
CA SER A 448 1.80 -7.69 -35.23
C SER A 448 3.18 -7.54 -34.57
N LEU A 449 4.15 -8.38 -34.94
CA LEU A 449 5.52 -8.32 -34.42
C LEU A 449 6.46 -7.44 -35.30
N SER A 450 5.98 -6.82 -36.38
CA SER A 450 6.77 -5.93 -37.21
C SER A 450 7.28 -4.68 -36.49
N ALA A 451 6.58 -4.24 -35.46
CA ALA A 451 6.95 -3.09 -34.61
C ALA A 451 7.91 -3.45 -33.45
N GLY A 452 8.38 -4.72 -33.39
CA GLY A 452 9.20 -5.24 -32.27
C GLY A 452 8.49 -6.30 -31.45
N LEU A 453 9.20 -6.94 -30.53
CA LEU A 453 8.63 -7.96 -29.64
C LEU A 453 7.90 -7.29 -28.46
N PRO A 454 6.72 -7.78 -28.05
CA PRO A 454 6.05 -7.30 -26.84
C PRO A 454 6.88 -7.64 -25.60
N LYS A 455 6.94 -6.70 -24.63
CA LYS A 455 7.74 -6.85 -23.40
C LYS A 455 7.19 -7.93 -22.45
N GLU A 456 5.94 -8.33 -22.63
CA GLU A 456 5.22 -9.26 -21.76
C GLU A 456 5.14 -10.63 -22.42
N GLN A 457 5.71 -11.65 -21.77
CA GLN A 457 5.71 -13.02 -22.29
C GLN A 457 4.31 -13.58 -22.58
N SER A 458 3.32 -13.22 -21.76
CA SER A 458 1.95 -13.65 -21.96
C SER A 458 1.33 -13.14 -23.27
N ALA A 459 1.59 -11.88 -23.62
CA ALA A 459 1.16 -11.29 -24.89
C ALA A 459 1.90 -11.92 -26.07
N LEU A 460 3.22 -12.15 -25.95
CA LEU A 460 4.02 -12.80 -26.99
C LEU A 460 3.54 -14.22 -27.26
N LYS A 461 3.32 -15.03 -26.21
CA LYS A 461 2.76 -16.39 -26.33
C LYS A 461 1.41 -16.40 -27.05
N LEU A 462 0.53 -15.46 -26.69
CA LEU A 462 -0.78 -15.36 -27.30
C LEU A 462 -0.71 -14.98 -28.77
N LEU A 463 0.16 -14.03 -29.15
CA LEU A 463 0.37 -13.61 -30.53
C LEU A 463 0.98 -14.73 -31.38
N LEU A 464 1.98 -15.46 -30.87
CA LEU A 464 2.58 -16.60 -31.57
C LEU A 464 1.56 -17.73 -31.77
N LYS A 465 0.73 -18.04 -30.76
CA LYS A 465 -0.38 -18.99 -30.90
C LYS A 465 -1.42 -18.53 -31.93
N ALA A 466 -1.63 -17.23 -32.07
CA ALA A 466 -2.56 -16.64 -33.04
C ALA A 466 -1.96 -16.52 -34.44
N GLY A 467 -0.69 -16.91 -34.68
CA GLY A 467 -0.06 -16.96 -35.98
C GLY A 467 0.82 -15.76 -36.32
N ALA A 468 1.24 -14.97 -35.35
CA ALA A 468 2.19 -13.86 -35.58
C ALA A 468 3.54 -14.38 -36.08
N LYS A 469 4.10 -13.72 -37.11
CA LYS A 469 5.39 -14.09 -37.71
C LYS A 469 6.52 -13.31 -37.01
N PRO A 470 7.52 -13.98 -36.41
CA PRO A 470 8.69 -13.32 -35.87
C PRO A 470 9.58 -12.71 -36.94
N ILE A 471 10.15 -11.54 -36.65
CA ILE A 471 11.02 -10.79 -37.61
C ILE A 471 12.32 -11.56 -37.94
N SER A 472 12.82 -12.36 -36.97
CA SER A 472 13.97 -13.22 -37.11
C SER A 472 13.72 -14.58 -36.45
N PRO A 473 13.88 -15.69 -37.25
CA PRO A 473 13.69 -17.04 -36.68
C PRO A 473 14.69 -17.43 -35.57
N ASP A 474 15.82 -16.71 -35.51
CA ASP A 474 16.94 -16.99 -34.61
C ASP A 474 16.90 -16.15 -33.30
N ASP A 475 15.78 -15.48 -32.97
CA ASP A 475 15.68 -14.68 -31.76
C ASP A 475 15.57 -15.60 -30.54
N PRO A 476 16.47 -15.47 -29.52
CA PRO A 476 16.48 -16.35 -28.33
C PRO A 476 15.17 -16.37 -27.55
N ALA A 477 14.38 -15.28 -27.63
CA ALA A 477 13.08 -15.18 -26.97
C ALA A 477 12.00 -16.07 -27.62
N VAL A 478 12.16 -16.39 -28.92
CA VAL A 478 11.27 -17.28 -29.69
C VAL A 478 11.71 -18.74 -29.51
N ILE A 479 13.04 -19.00 -29.50
CA ILE A 479 13.61 -20.36 -29.36
C ILE A 479 13.27 -20.95 -27.97
N THR A 480 13.22 -20.13 -26.92
CA THR A 480 12.87 -20.60 -25.54
C THR A 480 11.40 -20.99 -25.40
N LEU A 481 10.52 -20.58 -26.30
CA LEU A 481 9.10 -20.91 -26.28
C LEU A 481 8.77 -22.17 -27.08
N ASP A 482 9.54 -22.47 -28.15
CA ASP A 482 9.33 -23.65 -29.00
C ASP A 482 9.73 -24.98 -28.31
N VAL A 483 10.53 -24.96 -27.25
CA VAL A 483 11.01 -26.18 -26.58
C VAL A 483 9.96 -26.79 -25.63
N ASN A 484 8.93 -26.03 -25.25
CA ASN A 484 7.92 -26.51 -24.29
C ASN A 484 6.57 -26.93 -24.92
N ASP A 485 6.32 -26.70 -26.22
CA ASP A 485 5.03 -27.00 -26.83
C ASP A 485 5.04 -28.22 -27.79
N HIS A 486 6.17 -28.93 -27.94
CA HIS A 486 6.28 -30.15 -28.78
C HIS A 486 6.35 -31.45 -27.99
N ILE A 487 5.39 -31.68 -27.06
CA ILE A 487 5.15 -33.01 -26.49
C ILE A 487 3.64 -33.31 -26.54
N GLU A 488 3.12 -33.46 -27.74
CA GLU A 488 1.88 -34.21 -27.97
C GLU A 488 1.89 -34.85 -29.35
N GLU A 489 2.74 -35.86 -29.56
CA GLU A 489 2.50 -36.95 -30.50
C GLU A 489 3.55 -38.06 -30.31
N ALA A 490 3.34 -38.95 -29.33
CA ALA A 490 3.88 -40.30 -29.39
C ALA A 490 3.09 -41.27 -28.49
N SER A 491 2.23 -41.98 -29.16
CA SER A 491 1.69 -43.32 -28.92
C SER A 491 2.11 -44.12 -27.70
N THR A 492 1.13 -44.62 -26.93
CA THR A 492 0.93 -46.00 -26.35
C THR A 492 2.03 -46.65 -25.51
N SER A 493 2.96 -45.87 -24.92
CA SER A 493 3.65 -46.39 -23.70
C SER A 493 3.40 -45.49 -22.49
N ALA A 494 2.47 -44.56 -22.62
CA ALA A 494 2.32 -43.38 -21.80
C ALA A 494 1.32 -43.51 -20.63
N VAL A 495 0.75 -44.69 -20.38
CA VAL A 495 -0.21 -44.83 -19.26
C VAL A 495 0.50 -44.89 -17.91
N THR A 496 1.73 -45.39 -17.86
CA THR A 496 2.57 -45.38 -16.64
C THR A 496 3.29 -44.07 -16.41
N HIS A 497 3.72 -43.36 -17.49
CA HIS A 497 4.36 -42.04 -17.37
C HIS A 497 3.36 -40.92 -17.16
N ALA A 498 2.10 -41.09 -17.57
CA ALA A 498 1.06 -40.06 -17.38
C ALA A 498 0.63 -39.90 -15.92
N VAL A 499 0.76 -40.95 -15.10
CA VAL A 499 0.50 -40.85 -13.65
C VAL A 499 1.66 -40.16 -12.92
N GLU A 500 2.90 -40.41 -13.31
CA GLU A 500 4.08 -39.73 -12.74
C GLU A 500 4.13 -38.23 -13.09
N ALA A 501 3.70 -37.84 -14.29
CA ALA A 501 3.63 -36.44 -14.68
C ALA A 501 2.48 -35.63 -14.02
N LEU A 502 1.45 -36.29 -13.51
CA LEU A 502 0.34 -35.70 -12.74
C LEU A 502 0.71 -35.46 -11.27
N GLU A 503 1.81 -36.04 -10.80
CA GLU A 503 2.36 -35.89 -9.45
C GLU A 503 3.52 -34.89 -9.41
N GLU A 504 3.86 -34.22 -10.53
CA GLU A 504 4.82 -33.13 -10.54
C GLU A 504 4.32 -31.99 -9.65
N VAL A 505 5.23 -31.54 -8.76
CA VAL A 505 4.93 -30.49 -7.78
C VAL A 505 5.49 -29.15 -8.24
N ASP A 506 4.73 -28.07 -8.02
CA ASP A 506 5.18 -26.71 -8.25
C ASP A 506 6.29 -26.27 -7.26
N SER A 507 6.74 -25.04 -7.36
CA SER A 507 7.75 -24.44 -6.46
C SER A 507 7.34 -24.49 -4.98
N ASN A 508 6.04 -24.59 -4.68
CA ASN A 508 5.46 -24.69 -3.34
C ASN A 508 5.24 -26.16 -2.90
N GLY A 509 5.61 -27.13 -3.74
CA GLY A 509 5.36 -28.54 -3.50
C GLY A 509 3.90 -28.95 -3.73
N ARG A 510 3.09 -28.15 -4.44
CA ARG A 510 1.69 -28.44 -4.73
C ARG A 510 1.60 -29.34 -5.93
N THR A 511 0.87 -30.41 -5.80
CA THR A 511 0.46 -31.23 -6.94
C THR A 511 -0.50 -30.44 -7.84
N MET A 512 -0.75 -30.93 -9.03
CA MET A 512 -1.69 -30.31 -9.96
C MET A 512 -3.11 -30.21 -9.36
N LEU A 513 -3.53 -31.19 -8.55
CA LEU A 513 -4.81 -31.15 -7.81
C LEU A 513 -4.79 -30.05 -6.75
N CYS A 514 -3.74 -29.95 -5.94
CA CYS A 514 -3.59 -28.90 -4.95
C CYS A 514 -3.59 -27.49 -5.59
N SER A 515 -2.91 -27.31 -6.71
CA SER A 515 -2.88 -26.05 -7.44
C SER A 515 -4.24 -25.69 -8.05
N ALA A 516 -4.95 -26.67 -8.64
CA ALA A 516 -6.31 -26.48 -9.17
C ALA A 516 -7.32 -26.17 -8.06
N ALA A 517 -7.20 -26.83 -6.91
CA ALA A 517 -8.05 -26.59 -5.74
C ALA A 517 -7.80 -25.19 -5.13
N TYR A 518 -6.54 -24.76 -5.04
CA TYR A 518 -6.18 -23.41 -4.60
C TYR A 518 -6.73 -22.32 -5.52
N GLN A 519 -6.76 -22.56 -6.84
CA GLN A 519 -7.28 -21.62 -7.85
C GLN A 519 -8.80 -21.68 -8.01
N GLY A 520 -9.49 -22.66 -7.42
CA GLY A 520 -10.92 -22.87 -7.59
C GLY A 520 -11.33 -23.41 -8.96
N ASN A 521 -10.39 -24.00 -9.70
CA ASN A 521 -10.65 -24.53 -11.04
C ASN A 521 -11.41 -25.86 -10.99
N LEU A 522 -12.72 -25.78 -10.84
CA LEU A 522 -13.61 -26.94 -10.72
C LEU A 522 -13.50 -27.92 -11.90
N LYS A 523 -13.33 -27.43 -13.13
CA LYS A 523 -13.17 -28.31 -14.30
C LYS A 523 -11.93 -29.17 -14.19
N LEU A 524 -10.78 -28.54 -13.90
CA LEU A 524 -9.51 -29.23 -13.76
C LEU A 524 -9.54 -30.19 -12.57
N VAL A 525 -10.14 -29.79 -11.46
CA VAL A 525 -10.34 -30.67 -10.29
C VAL A 525 -11.12 -31.92 -10.70
N ASN A 526 -12.27 -31.82 -11.39
CA ASN A 526 -13.07 -32.95 -11.85
C ASN A 526 -12.30 -33.86 -12.84
N GLU A 527 -11.52 -33.28 -13.75
CA GLU A 527 -10.68 -34.03 -14.69
C GLU A 527 -9.58 -34.83 -13.99
N LEU A 528 -8.95 -34.22 -12.97
CA LEU A 528 -7.89 -34.87 -12.18
C LEU A 528 -8.48 -35.99 -11.30
N LEU A 529 -9.63 -35.76 -10.66
CA LEU A 529 -10.33 -36.76 -9.86
C LEU A 529 -10.77 -37.96 -10.70
N ALA A 530 -11.24 -37.74 -11.94
CA ALA A 530 -11.57 -38.81 -12.88
C ALA A 530 -10.33 -39.69 -13.22
N LYS A 531 -9.12 -39.14 -13.11
CA LYS A 531 -7.83 -39.84 -13.30
C LYS A 531 -7.33 -40.53 -12.02
N ARG A 532 -8.09 -40.44 -10.92
CA ARG A 532 -7.76 -41.06 -9.61
C ARG A 532 -6.40 -40.61 -9.05
N VAL A 533 -6.11 -39.32 -9.12
CA VAL A 533 -4.96 -38.71 -8.44
C VAL A 533 -5.09 -38.82 -6.93
N ASP A 534 -3.97 -38.77 -6.22
CA ASP A 534 -3.98 -38.81 -4.77
C ASP A 534 -4.66 -37.56 -4.18
N LEU A 535 -5.77 -37.80 -3.44
CA LEU A 535 -6.56 -36.77 -2.77
C LEU A 535 -5.83 -36.14 -1.58
N GLU A 536 -4.97 -36.91 -0.93
CA GLU A 536 -4.28 -36.57 0.31
C GLU A 536 -2.85 -36.11 0.07
N ALA A 537 -2.48 -35.90 -1.18
CA ALA A 537 -1.20 -35.30 -1.50
C ALA A 537 -1.08 -33.92 -0.88
N VAL A 538 0.04 -33.64 -0.19
CA VAL A 538 0.27 -32.41 0.56
C VAL A 538 1.31 -31.52 -0.10
N ASP A 539 1.16 -30.21 0.06
CA ASP A 539 2.18 -29.21 -0.30
C ASP A 539 3.30 -29.13 0.77
N LYS A 540 4.28 -28.24 0.56
CA LYS A 540 5.38 -28.01 1.53
C LYS A 540 4.94 -27.57 2.92
N SER A 541 3.70 -27.09 3.05
CA SER A 541 3.08 -26.68 4.33
C SER A 541 2.23 -27.79 4.95
N GLY A 542 2.17 -28.98 4.33
CA GLY A 542 1.31 -30.07 4.76
C GLY A 542 -0.17 -29.88 4.37
N GLN A 543 -0.51 -28.97 3.46
CA GLN A 543 -1.89 -28.66 3.06
C GLN A 543 -2.34 -29.57 1.93
N THR A 544 -3.50 -30.24 2.11
CA THR A 544 -4.18 -31.00 1.06
C THR A 544 -4.96 -30.08 0.11
N ALA A 545 -5.47 -30.64 -0.98
CA ALA A 545 -6.36 -29.93 -1.89
C ALA A 545 -7.60 -29.39 -1.16
N LEU A 546 -8.16 -30.14 -0.19
CA LEU A 546 -9.30 -29.70 0.63
C LEU A 546 -8.96 -28.50 1.51
N ASN A 547 -7.82 -28.54 2.21
CA ASN A 547 -7.36 -27.42 3.05
C ASN A 547 -7.17 -26.14 2.22
N LEU A 548 -6.55 -26.27 1.05
CA LEU A 548 -6.30 -25.14 0.14
C LEU A 548 -7.60 -24.56 -0.43
N ALA A 549 -8.54 -25.41 -0.89
CA ALA A 549 -9.84 -24.96 -1.39
C ALA A 549 -10.68 -24.30 -0.29
N ALA A 550 -10.70 -24.87 0.90
CA ALA A 550 -11.41 -24.35 2.06
C ALA A 550 -10.88 -22.98 2.49
N ARG A 551 -9.55 -22.82 2.52
CA ARG A 551 -8.88 -21.54 2.84
C ARG A 551 -9.19 -20.42 1.85
N GLN A 552 -9.41 -20.75 0.56
CA GLN A 552 -9.73 -19.79 -0.49
C GLN A 552 -11.26 -19.57 -0.67
N GLY A 553 -12.09 -20.38 -0.02
CA GLY A 553 -13.56 -20.26 -0.10
C GLY A 553 -14.18 -20.85 -1.36
N HIS A 554 -13.52 -21.81 -2.00
CA HIS A 554 -14.03 -22.44 -3.23
C HIS A 554 -15.06 -23.53 -2.92
N THR A 555 -16.28 -23.13 -2.62
CA THR A 555 -17.38 -23.96 -2.14
C THR A 555 -17.66 -25.18 -3.04
N GLU A 556 -17.72 -24.98 -4.37
CA GLU A 556 -17.98 -26.08 -5.31
C GLU A 556 -16.84 -27.10 -5.35
N VAL A 557 -15.59 -26.64 -5.23
CA VAL A 557 -14.42 -27.52 -5.20
C VAL A 557 -14.40 -28.34 -3.89
N VAL A 558 -14.68 -27.68 -2.76
CA VAL A 558 -14.81 -28.33 -1.46
C VAL A 558 -15.89 -29.42 -1.50
N ALA A 559 -17.07 -29.12 -2.03
CA ALA A 559 -18.18 -30.08 -2.15
C ALA A 559 -17.80 -31.32 -2.98
N VAL A 560 -17.06 -31.11 -4.08
CA VAL A 560 -16.59 -32.22 -4.93
C VAL A 560 -15.53 -33.08 -4.21
N LEU A 561 -14.53 -32.43 -3.57
CA LEU A 561 -13.47 -33.16 -2.85
C LEU A 561 -14.04 -33.99 -1.69
N LEU A 562 -15.00 -33.43 -0.93
CA LEU A 562 -15.70 -34.16 0.15
C LEU A 562 -16.50 -35.36 -0.38
N LYS A 563 -17.17 -35.18 -1.53
CA LYS A 563 -17.92 -36.27 -2.19
C LYS A 563 -17.03 -37.41 -2.65
N GLU A 564 -15.82 -37.11 -3.10
CA GLU A 564 -14.82 -38.10 -3.53
C GLU A 564 -14.08 -38.74 -2.36
N GLY A 565 -14.36 -38.33 -1.11
CA GLY A 565 -13.86 -38.97 0.12
C GLY A 565 -12.57 -38.37 0.66
N ALA A 566 -12.30 -37.07 0.40
CA ALA A 566 -11.19 -36.36 1.03
C ALA A 566 -11.30 -36.38 2.56
N ILE A 567 -10.18 -36.54 3.27
CA ILE A 567 -10.13 -36.55 4.74
C ILE A 567 -10.48 -35.14 5.25
N VAL A 568 -11.60 -35.03 5.97
CA VAL A 568 -12.17 -33.75 6.41
C VAL A 568 -11.27 -33.04 7.41
N ASP A 569 -10.69 -33.78 8.36
CA ASP A 569 -9.90 -33.24 9.48
C ASP A 569 -8.38 -33.46 9.28
N HIS A 570 -7.93 -33.44 8.02
CA HIS A 570 -6.51 -33.46 7.73
C HIS A 570 -5.84 -32.16 8.27
N GLU A 571 -4.77 -32.34 9.06
CA GLU A 571 -4.00 -31.24 9.64
C GLU A 571 -2.81 -30.88 8.76
N ASP A 572 -2.60 -29.58 8.54
CA ASP A 572 -1.35 -29.08 7.98
C ASP A 572 -0.22 -29.08 9.05
N HIS A 573 0.98 -28.64 8.69
CA HIS A 573 2.14 -28.60 9.60
C HIS A 573 1.94 -27.69 10.83
N ASP A 574 1.01 -26.72 10.76
CA ASP A 574 0.63 -25.84 11.87
C ASP A 574 -0.58 -26.40 12.64
N GLY A 575 -1.07 -27.60 12.31
CA GLY A 575 -2.26 -28.23 12.90
C GLY A 575 -3.58 -27.61 12.40
N TRP A 576 -3.60 -26.92 11.23
CA TRP A 576 -4.82 -26.33 10.71
C TRP A 576 -5.61 -27.34 9.89
N THR A 577 -6.88 -27.48 10.23
CA THR A 577 -7.85 -28.23 9.43
C THR A 577 -8.51 -27.34 8.38
N ALA A 578 -9.24 -27.96 7.44
CA ALA A 578 -10.04 -27.27 6.45
C ALA A 578 -11.09 -26.36 7.11
N LEU A 579 -11.77 -26.84 8.19
CA LEU A 579 -12.76 -26.08 8.96
C LEU A 579 -12.15 -24.82 9.57
N ARG A 580 -11.00 -24.95 10.22
CA ARG A 580 -10.34 -23.80 10.84
C ARG A 580 -9.87 -22.78 9.79
N SER A 581 -9.35 -23.27 8.65
CA SER A 581 -8.91 -22.42 7.54
C SER A 581 -10.06 -21.64 6.91
N ALA A 582 -11.22 -22.29 6.71
CA ALA A 582 -12.43 -21.66 6.22
C ALA A 582 -13.00 -20.63 7.21
N ALA A 583 -12.99 -20.96 8.51
CA ALA A 583 -13.44 -20.08 9.58
C ALA A 583 -12.58 -18.81 9.69
N TRP A 584 -11.26 -18.94 9.55
CA TRP A 584 -10.35 -17.80 9.48
C TRP A 584 -10.58 -16.93 8.23
N GLY A 585 -10.86 -17.56 7.07
CA GLY A 585 -11.11 -16.88 5.80
C GLY A 585 -12.48 -16.21 5.69
N GLY A 586 -13.42 -16.52 6.58
CA GLY A 586 -14.77 -15.98 6.54
C GLY A 586 -15.70 -16.66 5.51
N HIS A 587 -15.44 -17.92 5.17
CA HIS A 587 -16.15 -18.67 4.14
C HIS A 587 -17.31 -19.48 4.71
N THR A 588 -18.45 -18.84 4.98
CA THR A 588 -19.60 -19.44 5.68
C THR A 588 -20.12 -20.68 4.99
N ASP A 589 -20.29 -20.66 3.66
CA ASP A 589 -20.81 -21.81 2.90
C ASP A 589 -19.89 -23.03 2.97
N VAL A 590 -18.57 -22.78 2.99
CA VAL A 590 -17.55 -23.85 3.14
C VAL A 590 -17.58 -24.44 4.55
N VAL A 591 -17.72 -23.58 5.57
CA VAL A 591 -17.84 -24.03 6.97
C VAL A 591 -19.07 -24.93 7.11
N GLU A 592 -20.20 -24.56 6.56
CA GLU A 592 -21.43 -25.36 6.59
C GLU A 592 -21.24 -26.72 5.94
N LEU A 593 -20.64 -26.77 4.74
CA LEU A 593 -20.34 -28.04 4.06
C LEU A 593 -19.39 -28.94 4.84
N LEU A 594 -18.39 -28.39 5.50
CA LEU A 594 -17.44 -29.16 6.30
C LEU A 594 -18.09 -29.70 7.60
N LEU A 595 -18.93 -28.91 8.25
CA LEU A 595 -19.72 -29.34 9.41
C LEU A 595 -20.71 -30.44 9.05
N ASP A 596 -21.43 -30.31 7.91
CA ASP A 596 -22.32 -31.34 7.38
C ASP A 596 -21.57 -32.63 7.02
N ALA A 597 -20.31 -32.52 6.60
CA ALA A 597 -19.42 -33.66 6.33
C ALA A 597 -18.85 -34.30 7.60
N GLY A 598 -19.16 -33.78 8.78
CA GLY A 598 -18.74 -34.31 10.09
C GLY A 598 -17.35 -33.84 10.54
N ALA A 599 -16.92 -32.66 10.16
CA ALA A 599 -15.69 -32.07 10.65
C ALA A 599 -15.69 -31.92 12.18
N GLU A 600 -14.55 -32.15 12.83
CA GLU A 600 -14.40 -31.98 14.28
C GLU A 600 -14.42 -30.49 14.63
N VAL A 601 -15.52 -30.05 15.24
CA VAL A 601 -15.82 -28.62 15.50
C VAL A 601 -14.76 -27.98 16.39
N ASP A 602 -14.30 -28.71 17.40
CA ASP A 602 -13.36 -28.25 18.43
C ASP A 602 -11.92 -28.68 18.19
N HIS A 603 -11.61 -29.08 16.95
CA HIS A 603 -10.23 -29.36 16.60
C HIS A 603 -9.34 -28.14 16.85
N ALA A 604 -8.21 -28.36 17.52
CA ALA A 604 -7.31 -27.28 17.96
C ALA A 604 -5.97 -27.38 17.24
N ASP A 605 -5.50 -26.25 16.67
CA ASP A 605 -4.19 -26.20 16.03
C ASP A 605 -3.02 -26.36 17.02
N SER A 606 -1.77 -26.29 16.55
CA SER A 606 -0.56 -26.39 17.37
C SER A 606 -0.50 -25.36 18.51
N ASP A 607 -1.19 -24.21 18.36
CA ASP A 607 -1.35 -23.18 19.41
C ASP A 607 -2.64 -23.35 20.23
N GLN A 608 -3.33 -24.48 20.11
CA GLN A 608 -4.60 -24.79 20.78
C GLN A 608 -5.76 -23.85 20.37
N ARG A 609 -5.72 -23.24 19.19
CA ARG A 609 -6.76 -22.36 18.67
C ARG A 609 -7.78 -23.15 17.85
N THR A 610 -9.07 -22.95 18.14
CA THR A 610 -10.21 -23.60 17.47
C THR A 610 -10.73 -22.76 16.31
N ALA A 611 -11.61 -23.36 15.48
CA ALA A 611 -12.34 -22.65 14.43
C ALA A 611 -13.21 -21.53 14.98
N LEU A 612 -13.88 -21.73 16.15
CA LEU A 612 -14.67 -20.69 16.83
C LEU A 612 -13.83 -19.47 17.19
N ARG A 613 -12.64 -19.69 17.76
CA ARG A 613 -11.74 -18.59 18.09
C ARG A 613 -11.22 -17.88 16.83
N ALA A 614 -10.95 -18.60 15.75
CA ALA A 614 -10.51 -18.02 14.48
C ALA A 614 -11.59 -17.13 13.86
N ALA A 615 -12.85 -17.60 13.84
CA ALA A 615 -14.01 -16.82 13.38
C ALA A 615 -14.26 -15.59 14.25
N ALA A 616 -14.14 -15.72 15.59
CA ALA A 616 -14.32 -14.64 16.53
C ALA A 616 -13.26 -13.54 16.37
N TRP A 617 -12.01 -13.90 16.11
CA TRP A 617 -10.94 -12.97 15.78
C TRP A 617 -11.17 -12.25 14.44
N GLY A 618 -11.62 -13.01 13.40
CA GLY A 618 -11.85 -12.48 12.05
C GLY A 618 -13.11 -11.61 11.91
N GLY A 619 -14.00 -11.61 12.91
CA GLY A 619 -15.26 -10.85 12.85
C GLY A 619 -16.35 -11.53 12.01
N HIS A 620 -16.28 -12.85 11.86
CA HIS A 620 -17.20 -13.63 11.02
C HIS A 620 -18.41 -14.13 11.83
N GLU A 621 -19.38 -13.25 12.04
CA GLU A 621 -20.56 -13.48 12.89
C GLU A 621 -21.34 -14.74 12.48
N ASP A 622 -21.66 -14.87 11.18
CA ASP A 622 -22.42 -16.01 10.67
C ASP A 622 -21.75 -17.35 10.96
N ILE A 623 -20.40 -17.38 10.88
CA ILE A 623 -19.62 -18.60 11.17
C ILE A 623 -19.63 -18.89 12.66
N VAL A 624 -19.51 -17.87 13.51
CA VAL A 624 -19.60 -18.05 14.96
C VAL A 624 -20.95 -18.66 15.33
N ILE A 625 -22.06 -18.17 14.76
CA ILE A 625 -23.40 -18.71 15.00
C ILE A 625 -23.44 -20.18 14.56
N LYS A 626 -22.98 -20.51 13.36
CA LYS A 626 -22.96 -21.88 12.85
C LYS A 626 -22.15 -22.85 13.72
N LEU A 627 -20.98 -22.45 14.14
CA LEU A 627 -20.14 -23.26 15.05
C LEU A 627 -20.80 -23.48 16.41
N LEU A 628 -21.48 -22.46 16.96
CA LEU A 628 -22.23 -22.56 18.21
C LEU A 628 -23.47 -23.45 18.06
N GLU A 629 -24.16 -23.43 16.91
CA GLU A 629 -25.28 -24.33 16.58
C GLU A 629 -24.83 -25.81 16.50
N HIS A 630 -23.52 -26.06 16.25
CA HIS A 630 -22.91 -27.39 16.22
C HIS A 630 -22.15 -27.72 17.52
N ASP A 631 -22.57 -27.13 18.64
CA ASP A 631 -22.08 -27.38 20.00
C ASP A 631 -20.57 -27.09 20.20
N ALA A 632 -20.00 -26.11 19.51
CA ALA A 632 -18.60 -25.68 19.74
C ALA A 632 -18.35 -25.29 21.19
N GLU A 633 -17.22 -25.75 21.76
CA GLU A 633 -16.84 -25.46 23.15
C GLU A 633 -16.43 -23.97 23.32
N VAL A 634 -17.36 -23.17 23.85
CA VAL A 634 -17.25 -21.69 23.90
C VAL A 634 -16.05 -21.23 24.73
N ASN A 635 -15.70 -21.95 25.79
CA ASN A 635 -14.67 -21.57 26.77
C ASN A 635 -13.31 -22.25 26.52
N LYS A 636 -13.12 -22.89 25.36
CA LYS A 636 -11.84 -23.48 25.01
C LYS A 636 -10.74 -22.42 24.88
N ILE A 637 -9.62 -22.65 25.56
CA ILE A 637 -8.49 -21.71 25.64
C ILE A 637 -7.37 -22.11 24.68
N ASP A 638 -6.65 -21.13 24.16
CA ASP A 638 -5.40 -21.35 23.43
C ASP A 638 -4.19 -21.46 24.38
N ASN A 639 -2.98 -21.63 23.83
CA ASN A 639 -1.74 -21.72 24.63
C ASN A 639 -1.45 -20.45 25.43
N GLU A 640 -2.08 -19.30 25.10
CA GLU A 640 -1.98 -18.04 25.83
C GLU A 640 -3.19 -17.81 26.77
N GLY A 641 -4.00 -18.86 27.02
CA GLY A 641 -5.17 -18.78 27.90
C GLY A 641 -6.36 -18.01 27.33
N ARG A 642 -6.33 -17.60 26.06
CA ARG A 642 -7.36 -16.76 25.45
C ARG A 642 -8.51 -17.60 24.91
N THR A 643 -9.74 -17.17 25.20
CA THR A 643 -10.99 -17.71 24.66
C THR A 643 -11.41 -16.99 23.38
N ALA A 644 -12.46 -17.49 22.72
CA ALA A 644 -13.13 -16.80 21.62
C ALA A 644 -13.69 -15.43 22.07
N LEU A 645 -14.17 -15.32 23.33
CA LEU A 645 -14.67 -14.06 23.89
C LEU A 645 -13.56 -13.01 24.00
N ILE A 646 -12.40 -13.37 24.53
CA ILE A 646 -11.24 -12.47 24.62
C ILE A 646 -10.80 -12.05 23.21
N ALA A 647 -10.80 -12.96 22.24
CA ALA A 647 -10.45 -12.65 20.85
C ALA A 647 -11.42 -11.67 20.19
N ALA A 648 -12.73 -11.86 20.36
CA ALA A 648 -13.77 -10.95 19.86
C ALA A 648 -13.71 -9.57 20.54
N ALA A 649 -13.47 -9.55 21.85
CA ALA A 649 -13.33 -8.31 22.63
C ALA A 649 -12.10 -7.50 22.21
N TYR A 650 -10.97 -8.16 21.95
CA TYR A 650 -9.73 -7.54 21.43
C TYR A 650 -9.95 -6.85 20.08
N MET A 651 -10.72 -7.48 19.19
CA MET A 651 -11.00 -6.95 17.85
C MET A 651 -12.19 -5.98 17.81
N GLY A 652 -12.98 -5.87 18.91
CA GLY A 652 -14.13 -4.97 19.00
C GLY A 652 -15.38 -5.46 18.27
N HIS A 653 -15.57 -6.78 18.14
CA HIS A 653 -16.72 -7.40 17.48
C HIS A 653 -17.88 -7.59 18.44
N LYS A 654 -18.70 -6.57 18.61
CA LYS A 654 -19.80 -6.52 19.60
C LYS A 654 -20.80 -7.65 19.41
N GLU A 655 -21.27 -7.87 18.18
CA GLU A 655 -22.29 -8.87 17.87
C GLU A 655 -21.78 -10.28 18.23
N ILE A 656 -20.53 -10.57 17.92
CA ILE A 656 -19.90 -11.86 18.28
C ILE A 656 -19.76 -12.00 19.80
N VAL A 657 -19.34 -10.93 20.49
CA VAL A 657 -19.31 -10.92 21.98
C VAL A 657 -20.69 -11.24 22.54
N GLU A 658 -21.74 -10.65 21.99
CA GLU A 658 -23.14 -10.91 22.41
C GLU A 658 -23.55 -12.36 22.19
N HIS A 659 -23.26 -12.93 21.02
CA HIS A 659 -23.55 -14.35 20.72
C HIS A 659 -22.81 -15.30 21.67
N LEU A 660 -21.50 -15.06 21.92
CA LEU A 660 -20.72 -15.89 22.82
C LEU A 660 -21.24 -15.83 24.26
N LEU A 661 -21.60 -14.64 24.77
CA LEU A 661 -22.19 -14.47 26.11
C LEU A 661 -23.57 -15.15 26.21
N ASN A 662 -24.39 -15.10 25.17
CA ASN A 662 -25.68 -15.79 25.11
C ASN A 662 -25.53 -17.33 25.16
N HIS A 663 -24.33 -17.85 24.74
CA HIS A 663 -24.00 -19.27 24.82
C HIS A 663 -23.10 -19.61 26.04
N ASN A 664 -23.21 -18.83 27.11
CA ASN A 664 -22.52 -19.04 28.39
C ASN A 664 -21.00 -18.97 28.33
N ALA A 665 -20.44 -18.07 27.49
CA ALA A 665 -19.02 -17.75 27.60
C ALA A 665 -18.70 -17.21 29.01
N ASP A 666 -17.59 -17.69 29.59
CA ASP A 666 -17.12 -17.14 30.88
C ASP A 666 -16.58 -15.74 30.67
N ILE A 667 -17.30 -14.76 31.17
CA ILE A 667 -17.03 -13.33 30.98
C ILE A 667 -15.75 -12.87 31.70
N ASN A 668 -15.37 -13.58 32.78
CA ASN A 668 -14.19 -13.27 33.58
C ASN A 668 -13.04 -14.26 33.40
N GLN A 669 -13.09 -15.10 32.36
CA GLN A 669 -11.95 -15.95 31.99
C GLN A 669 -10.70 -15.12 31.76
N GLU A 670 -9.61 -15.53 32.40
CA GLU A 670 -8.31 -14.87 32.30
C GLU A 670 -7.40 -15.50 31.22
N ASP A 671 -6.63 -14.65 30.53
CA ASP A 671 -5.51 -15.10 29.72
C ASP A 671 -4.25 -15.39 30.59
N ILE A 672 -3.15 -15.76 29.95
CA ILE A 672 -1.87 -16.04 30.63
C ILE A 672 -1.33 -14.84 31.40
N ASP A 673 -1.69 -13.61 31.00
CA ASP A 673 -1.29 -12.36 31.69
C ASP A 673 -2.28 -11.95 32.79
N GLY A 674 -3.33 -12.72 33.02
CA GLY A 674 -4.39 -12.42 33.96
C GLY A 674 -5.42 -11.41 33.46
N ARG A 675 -5.50 -11.19 32.13
CA ARG A 675 -6.41 -10.23 31.52
C ARG A 675 -7.73 -10.88 31.15
N THR A 676 -8.81 -10.22 31.47
CA THR A 676 -10.17 -10.61 31.02
C THR A 676 -10.56 -9.95 29.71
N ALA A 677 -11.68 -10.34 29.13
CA ALA A 677 -12.26 -9.71 27.94
C ALA A 677 -12.44 -8.19 28.13
N LEU A 678 -12.83 -7.75 29.33
CA LEU A 678 -13.00 -6.32 29.66
C LEU A 678 -11.66 -5.58 29.69
N SER A 679 -10.62 -6.13 30.33
CA SER A 679 -9.26 -5.55 30.38
C SER A 679 -8.67 -5.40 28.97
N VAL A 680 -8.85 -6.42 28.12
CA VAL A 680 -8.36 -6.44 26.75
C VAL A 680 -9.12 -5.45 25.86
N ALA A 681 -10.44 -5.33 26.01
CA ALA A 681 -11.24 -4.33 25.30
C ALA A 681 -10.85 -2.89 25.69
N ALA A 682 -10.47 -2.68 26.96
CA ALA A 682 -10.00 -1.38 27.48
C ALA A 682 -8.61 -0.99 26.96
N LEU A 683 -7.75 -1.97 26.65
CA LEU A 683 -6.39 -1.77 26.10
C LEU A 683 -6.40 -1.27 24.66
N CYS A 684 -7.37 -1.72 23.86
CA CYS A 684 -7.34 -1.52 22.43
C CYS A 684 -7.72 -0.09 22.03
N ILE A 685 -6.97 0.47 21.06
CA ILE A 685 -7.18 1.84 20.54
C ILE A 685 -8.62 1.96 20.02
N PRO A 686 -9.43 2.92 20.50
CA PRO A 686 -10.80 3.13 20.02
C PRO A 686 -10.79 3.81 18.63
N ALA A 687 -10.09 3.21 17.67
CA ALA A 687 -10.16 3.63 16.28
C ALA A 687 -11.53 3.26 15.65
N SER A 688 -12.29 2.39 16.28
CA SER A 688 -13.66 2.05 15.89
C SER A 688 -14.60 2.19 17.11
N ARG A 689 -15.83 2.57 16.87
CA ARG A 689 -16.90 2.63 17.90
C ARG A 689 -17.12 1.28 18.59
N GLY A 690 -16.67 0.17 17.97
CA GLY A 690 -16.88 -1.20 18.43
C GLY A 690 -16.34 -1.49 19.83
N HIS A 691 -15.14 -1.00 20.19
CA HIS A 691 -14.56 -1.30 21.50
C HIS A 691 -15.33 -0.66 22.67
N SER A 692 -15.80 0.58 22.52
CA SER A 692 -16.66 1.21 23.56
C SER A 692 -18.00 0.47 23.72
N GLU A 693 -18.57 -0.02 22.61
CA GLU A 693 -19.80 -0.80 22.63
C GLU A 693 -19.58 -2.20 23.24
N VAL A 694 -18.40 -2.82 23.00
CA VAL A 694 -18.02 -4.09 23.65
C VAL A 694 -17.83 -3.88 25.15
N VAL A 695 -17.14 -2.81 25.58
CA VAL A 695 -16.98 -2.48 27.00
C VAL A 695 -18.34 -2.28 27.65
N SER A 696 -19.25 -1.49 27.03
CA SER A 696 -20.62 -1.30 27.55
C SER A 696 -21.35 -2.64 27.69
N LEU A 697 -21.31 -3.50 26.67
CA LEU A 697 -21.96 -4.80 26.69
C LEU A 697 -21.38 -5.73 27.77
N LEU A 698 -20.06 -5.80 27.92
CA LEU A 698 -19.43 -6.60 28.97
C LEU A 698 -19.83 -6.13 30.38
N LEU A 699 -19.85 -4.82 30.60
CA LEU A 699 -20.31 -4.24 31.88
C LEU A 699 -21.77 -4.53 32.15
N GLU A 700 -22.67 -4.38 31.17
CA GLU A 700 -24.09 -4.72 31.25
C GLU A 700 -24.32 -6.20 31.56
N ARG A 701 -23.44 -7.08 31.10
CA ARG A 701 -23.51 -8.53 31.36
C ARG A 701 -22.80 -8.97 32.63
N GLY A 702 -22.26 -8.03 33.43
CA GLY A 702 -21.71 -8.28 34.76
C GLY A 702 -20.24 -8.68 34.76
N ALA A 703 -19.44 -8.19 33.80
CA ALA A 703 -17.98 -8.31 33.86
C ALA A 703 -17.44 -7.62 35.13
N GLU A 704 -16.40 -8.20 35.73
CA GLU A 704 -15.75 -7.69 36.92
C GLU A 704 -14.96 -6.42 36.60
N VAL A 705 -15.46 -5.26 37.07
CA VAL A 705 -14.99 -3.92 36.68
C VAL A 705 -13.53 -3.68 37.10
N ASP A 706 -13.18 -4.13 38.31
CA ASP A 706 -11.86 -3.90 38.94
C ASP A 706 -10.97 -5.16 38.91
N HIS A 707 -11.21 -6.06 37.98
CA HIS A 707 -10.36 -7.22 37.81
C HIS A 707 -8.91 -6.81 37.52
N GLN A 708 -7.94 -7.43 38.20
CA GLN A 708 -6.52 -7.08 38.12
C GLN A 708 -5.76 -8.11 37.30
N ASP A 709 -4.98 -7.65 36.33
CA ASP A 709 -4.02 -8.49 35.66
C ASP A 709 -2.77 -8.77 36.55
N LYS A 710 -1.78 -9.52 36.04
CA LYS A 710 -0.57 -9.87 36.81
C LYS A 710 0.29 -8.67 37.20
N ASP A 711 0.16 -7.54 36.51
CA ASP A 711 0.81 -6.28 36.81
C ASP A 711 -0.04 -5.39 37.75
N GLY A 712 -1.15 -5.90 38.27
CA GLY A 712 -2.11 -5.17 39.09
C GLY A 712 -2.91 -4.12 38.32
N MET A 713 -2.93 -4.19 36.98
CA MET A 713 -3.65 -3.22 36.15
C MET A 713 -5.13 -3.55 36.12
N THR A 714 -5.98 -2.60 36.48
CA THR A 714 -7.44 -2.70 36.26
C THR A 714 -7.81 -2.18 34.88
N PRO A 715 -8.99 -2.52 34.32
CA PRO A 715 -9.48 -1.96 33.05
C PRO A 715 -9.44 -0.43 33.01
N LEU A 716 -9.76 0.26 34.12
CA LEU A 716 -9.70 1.71 34.23
C LEU A 716 -8.24 2.22 34.10
N LEU A 717 -7.31 1.56 34.77
CA LEU A 717 -5.90 1.93 34.78
C LEU A 717 -5.31 1.76 33.37
N VAL A 718 -5.65 0.66 32.70
CA VAL A 718 -5.26 0.40 31.28
C VAL A 718 -5.86 1.46 30.35
N ALA A 719 -7.16 1.74 30.44
CA ALA A 719 -7.83 2.75 29.61
C ALA A 719 -7.26 4.16 29.86
N ALA A 720 -6.90 4.49 31.09
CA ALA A 720 -6.29 5.77 31.44
C ALA A 720 -4.87 5.90 30.89
N TYR A 721 -4.06 4.83 30.92
CA TYR A 721 -2.73 4.77 30.36
C TYR A 721 -2.74 4.98 28.83
N GLU A 722 -3.69 4.34 28.14
CA GLU A 722 -3.86 4.43 26.68
C GLU A 722 -4.59 5.73 26.24
N GLY A 723 -5.21 6.46 27.16
CA GLY A 723 -5.90 7.72 26.87
C GLY A 723 -7.33 7.57 26.34
N HIS A 724 -8.00 6.47 26.64
CA HIS A 724 -9.33 6.14 26.15
C HIS A 724 -10.45 6.79 26.96
N GLN A 725 -10.71 8.09 26.73
CA GLN A 725 -11.67 8.88 27.49
C GLN A 725 -13.07 8.24 27.61
N ASN A 726 -13.63 7.78 26.48
CA ASN A 726 -14.98 7.18 26.49
C ASN A 726 -15.05 5.88 27.29
N VAL A 727 -13.97 5.07 27.25
CA VAL A 727 -13.90 3.82 28.03
C VAL A 727 -13.75 4.13 29.51
N CYS A 728 -12.89 5.11 29.86
CA CYS A 728 -12.78 5.58 31.25
C CYS A 728 -14.13 6.06 31.78
N GLU A 729 -14.94 6.77 30.98
CA GLU A 729 -16.26 7.24 31.36
C GLU A 729 -17.21 6.07 31.71
N LEU A 730 -17.28 5.09 30.77
CA LEU A 730 -18.13 3.90 31.00
C LEU A 730 -17.73 3.09 32.22
N LEU A 731 -16.44 2.91 32.47
CA LEU A 731 -15.93 2.19 33.63
C LEU A 731 -16.24 2.94 34.94
N LEU A 732 -16.06 4.26 34.98
CA LEU A 732 -16.35 5.11 36.12
C LEU A 732 -17.86 5.22 36.40
N GLU A 733 -18.72 5.22 35.38
CA GLU A 733 -20.17 5.13 35.51
C GLU A 733 -20.63 3.78 36.11
N CYS A 734 -19.81 2.74 35.98
CA CYS A 734 -20.04 1.42 36.57
C CYS A 734 -19.27 1.20 37.90
N ASP A 735 -18.94 2.27 38.61
CA ASP A 735 -18.31 2.27 39.94
C ASP A 735 -16.90 1.67 39.98
N ALA A 736 -16.09 1.80 38.89
CA ALA A 736 -14.68 1.43 38.91
C ALA A 736 -13.91 2.22 39.97
N ASP A 737 -12.99 1.56 40.67
CA ASP A 737 -12.14 2.21 41.68
C ASP A 737 -11.17 3.19 40.99
N VAL A 738 -11.45 4.49 41.16
CA VAL A 738 -10.73 5.61 40.54
C VAL A 738 -9.27 5.73 41.02
N ASP A 739 -8.97 5.18 42.22
CA ASP A 739 -7.66 5.29 42.87
C ASP A 739 -6.93 3.95 43.01
N HIS A 740 -7.39 2.89 42.35
CA HIS A 740 -6.71 1.61 42.34
C HIS A 740 -5.29 1.73 41.80
N CYS A 741 -4.30 1.11 42.49
CA CYS A 741 -2.88 1.21 42.08
C CYS A 741 -2.36 -0.08 41.48
N ASP A 742 -1.51 0.06 40.43
CA ASP A 742 -0.71 -1.04 39.90
C ASP A 742 0.37 -1.51 40.91
N VAL A 743 1.15 -2.54 40.53
CA VAL A 743 2.28 -3.05 41.32
C VAL A 743 3.35 -2.00 41.63
N ASN A 744 3.42 -0.90 40.84
CA ASN A 744 4.33 0.23 41.02
C ASN A 744 3.69 1.35 41.85
N GLY A 745 2.53 1.16 42.44
CA GLY A 745 1.77 2.17 43.17
C GLY A 745 1.19 3.30 42.32
N ARG A 746 1.09 3.13 40.99
CA ARG A 746 0.55 4.17 40.08
C ARG A 746 -0.96 4.06 39.99
N THR A 747 -1.64 5.19 40.19
CA THR A 747 -3.08 5.34 40.03
C THR A 747 -3.43 5.61 38.53
N PRO A 748 -4.72 5.43 38.12
CA PRO A 748 -5.18 5.84 36.77
C PRO A 748 -4.85 7.30 36.44
N LEU A 749 -4.93 8.21 37.42
CA LEU A 749 -4.57 9.62 37.25
C LEU A 749 -3.07 9.78 36.90
N GLN A 750 -2.22 9.08 37.62
CA GLN A 750 -0.76 9.09 37.34
C GLN A 750 -0.41 8.42 36.03
N ALA A 751 -1.09 7.34 35.66
CA ALA A 751 -0.95 6.66 34.38
C ALA A 751 -1.32 7.59 33.21
N ALA A 752 -2.46 8.26 33.26
CA ALA A 752 -2.89 9.24 32.25
C ALA A 752 -1.93 10.43 32.13
N ALA A 753 -1.42 10.91 33.27
CA ALA A 753 -0.46 12.03 33.30
C ALA A 753 0.89 11.63 32.73
N SER A 754 1.36 10.38 32.96
CA SER A 754 2.62 9.86 32.43
C SER A 754 2.63 9.78 30.90
N MET A 755 1.47 9.64 30.26
CA MET A 755 1.30 9.60 28.81
C MET A 755 0.82 10.94 28.23
N GLY A 756 0.55 11.94 29.07
CA GLY A 756 0.12 13.28 28.68
C GLY A 756 -1.34 13.38 28.24
N HIS A 757 -2.20 12.47 28.67
CA HIS A 757 -3.61 12.42 28.29
C HIS A 757 -4.48 13.43 29.08
N GLY A 758 -4.35 14.73 28.77
CA GLY A 758 -5.00 15.81 29.51
C GLY A 758 -6.53 15.69 29.60
N ALA A 759 -7.20 15.15 28.60
CA ALA A 759 -8.64 14.93 28.65
C ALA A 759 -9.05 13.87 29.68
N VAL A 760 -8.31 12.76 29.76
CA VAL A 760 -8.53 11.70 30.76
C VAL A 760 -8.16 12.18 32.15
N VAL A 761 -7.06 12.94 32.30
CA VAL A 761 -6.68 13.58 33.57
C VAL A 761 -7.81 14.45 34.07
N ASN A 762 -8.41 15.32 33.26
CA ASN A 762 -9.55 16.14 33.63
C ASN A 762 -10.77 15.32 34.09
N GLN A 763 -11.04 14.24 33.36
CA GLN A 763 -12.16 13.34 33.65
C GLN A 763 -11.95 12.63 35.00
N LEU A 764 -10.79 12.03 35.25
CA LEU A 764 -10.46 11.36 36.51
C LEU A 764 -10.52 12.34 37.69
N LEU A 765 -10.02 13.56 37.51
CA LEU A 765 -10.12 14.63 38.50
C LEU A 765 -11.57 15.07 38.76
N PHE A 766 -12.44 15.04 37.74
CA PHE A 766 -13.87 15.29 37.87
C PHE A 766 -14.55 14.21 38.71
N TRP A 767 -14.15 12.95 38.55
CA TRP A 767 -14.65 11.79 39.29
C TRP A 767 -14.00 11.63 40.67
N GLY A 768 -13.14 12.57 41.09
CA GLY A 768 -12.62 12.63 42.43
C GLY A 768 -11.33 11.84 42.68
N ALA A 769 -10.54 11.57 41.63
CA ALA A 769 -9.24 10.90 41.76
C ALA A 769 -8.31 11.63 42.76
N ALA A 770 -7.63 10.86 43.62
CA ALA A 770 -6.71 11.38 44.60
C ALA A 770 -5.48 12.05 43.94
N VAL A 771 -5.35 13.36 44.12
CA VAL A 771 -4.29 14.17 43.56
C VAL A 771 -2.96 14.08 44.35
N ASP A 772 -3.00 13.63 45.54
CA ASP A 772 -1.87 13.50 46.50
C ASP A 772 -1.33 12.06 46.57
N ALA A 773 -1.88 11.13 45.78
CA ALA A 773 -1.35 9.77 45.67
C ALA A 773 0.11 9.79 45.19
N ILE A 774 0.94 8.95 45.81
CA ILE A 774 2.36 8.80 45.47
C ILE A 774 2.63 7.38 44.98
N ASP A 775 3.47 7.25 43.96
CA ASP A 775 3.97 5.95 43.48
C ASP A 775 5.08 5.39 44.40
N THR A 776 5.60 4.22 44.07
CA THR A 776 6.69 3.55 44.81
C THR A 776 7.98 4.38 44.85
N ASP A 777 8.18 5.30 43.90
CA ASP A 777 9.31 6.24 43.88
C ASP A 777 9.02 7.52 44.67
N GLY A 778 7.88 7.63 45.31
CA GLY A 778 7.43 8.81 46.03
C GLY A 778 7.01 9.98 45.16
N ARG A 779 6.72 9.75 43.87
CA ARG A 779 6.33 10.80 42.90
C ARG A 779 4.83 11.03 42.96
N THR A 780 4.43 12.29 42.99
CA THR A 780 3.04 12.72 42.78
C THR A 780 2.73 12.80 41.29
N VAL A 781 1.44 12.90 40.95
CA VAL A 781 1.00 13.12 39.56
C VAL A 781 1.65 14.36 38.90
N LEU A 782 1.93 15.42 39.69
CA LEU A 782 2.60 16.62 39.22
C LEU A 782 4.07 16.33 38.84
N CYS A 783 4.79 15.50 39.65
CA CYS A 783 6.14 15.05 39.35
C CYS A 783 6.19 14.29 38.02
N ILE A 784 5.27 13.35 37.84
CA ILE A 784 5.18 12.51 36.63
C ILE A 784 4.86 13.37 35.39
N ALA A 785 3.88 14.27 35.47
CA ALA A 785 3.52 15.18 34.38
C ALA A 785 4.66 16.12 34.01
N ALA A 786 5.42 16.61 35.00
CA ALA A 786 6.58 17.47 34.80
C ALA A 786 7.75 16.73 34.15
N GLN A 787 8.00 15.49 34.55
CA GLN A 787 9.01 14.60 33.96
C GLN A 787 8.71 14.32 32.48
N GLN A 788 7.44 14.13 32.13
CA GLN A 788 7.00 13.87 30.74
C GLN A 788 6.91 15.15 29.88
N GLY A 789 6.98 16.32 30.50
CA GLY A 789 6.89 17.60 29.77
C GLY A 789 5.49 17.97 29.29
N SER A 790 4.45 17.41 29.89
CA SER A 790 3.04 17.66 29.52
C SER A 790 2.57 18.99 30.09
N ALA A 791 2.95 20.13 29.48
CA ALA A 791 2.66 21.48 29.98
C ALA A 791 1.15 21.72 30.26
N GLU A 792 0.30 21.17 29.43
CA GLU A 792 -1.17 21.27 29.62
C GLU A 792 -1.63 20.56 30.90
N VAL A 793 -1.16 19.33 31.14
CA VAL A 793 -1.48 18.57 32.37
C VAL A 793 -0.90 19.25 33.58
N VAL A 794 0.37 19.70 33.52
CA VAL A 794 1.02 20.44 34.62
C VAL A 794 0.22 21.68 34.99
N ARG A 795 -0.25 22.48 34.01
CA ARG A 795 -1.07 23.66 34.26
C ARG A 795 -2.39 23.30 34.95
N GLN A 796 -3.10 22.26 34.44
CA GLN A 796 -4.36 21.78 35.04
C GLN A 796 -4.20 21.34 36.51
N LEU A 797 -3.07 20.69 36.81
CA LEU A 797 -2.77 20.23 38.18
C LEU A 797 -2.38 21.39 39.09
N LEU A 798 -1.58 22.35 38.62
CA LEU A 798 -1.23 23.56 39.39
C LEU A 798 -2.43 24.47 39.67
N ASP A 799 -3.36 24.62 38.67
CA ASP A 799 -4.60 25.36 38.86
C ASP A 799 -5.49 24.78 39.96
N ARG A 800 -5.31 23.51 40.33
CA ARG A 800 -5.97 22.82 41.42
C ARG A 800 -5.22 22.89 42.75
N GLY A 801 -4.06 23.57 42.77
CA GLY A 801 -3.29 23.86 43.99
C GLY A 801 -2.45 22.70 44.51
N LEU A 802 -1.96 21.82 43.61
CA LEU A 802 -1.03 20.77 43.99
C LEU A 802 0.31 21.37 44.48
N ASP A 803 0.95 20.67 45.41
CA ASP A 803 2.23 21.09 46.00
C ASP A 803 3.38 20.97 44.96
N GLU A 804 3.79 22.11 44.42
CA GLU A 804 4.93 22.24 43.48
C GLU A 804 6.29 21.96 44.10
N MET A 805 6.37 21.95 45.43
CA MET A 805 7.59 21.73 46.24
C MET A 805 7.73 20.29 46.74
N HIS A 806 6.75 19.41 46.41
CA HIS A 806 6.84 18.00 46.78
C HIS A 806 8.16 17.38 46.32
N ARG A 807 8.75 16.54 47.15
CA ARG A 807 10.01 15.83 46.85
C ARG A 807 9.76 14.32 46.78
N ASP A 808 10.23 13.71 45.71
CA ASP A 808 10.27 12.25 45.57
C ASP A 808 11.31 11.61 46.52
N ASN A 809 11.43 10.30 46.49
CA ASN A 809 12.39 9.54 47.28
C ASN A 809 13.87 9.90 47.01
N ALA A 810 14.17 10.45 45.83
CA ALA A 810 15.48 10.95 45.42
C ALA A 810 15.70 12.42 45.81
N GLY A 811 14.68 13.09 46.38
CA GLY A 811 14.70 14.49 46.78
C GLY A 811 14.42 15.49 45.64
N TRP A 812 13.94 15.03 44.51
CA TRP A 812 13.66 15.85 43.32
C TRP A 812 12.26 16.46 43.43
N THR A 813 12.13 17.71 43.02
CA THR A 813 10.84 18.36 42.81
C THR A 813 10.38 18.26 41.36
N PRO A 814 9.09 18.53 41.06
CA PRO A 814 8.59 18.59 39.68
C PRO A 814 9.45 19.47 38.76
N LEU A 815 9.91 20.64 39.27
CA LEU A 815 10.78 21.54 38.53
C LEU A 815 12.17 20.92 38.23
N HIS A 816 12.76 20.15 39.15
CA HIS A 816 14.00 19.45 38.91
C HIS A 816 13.85 18.40 37.79
N MET A 817 12.74 17.66 37.79
CA MET A 817 12.44 16.65 36.76
C MET A 817 12.27 17.30 35.40
N ALA A 818 11.44 18.35 35.28
CA ALA A 818 11.24 19.08 34.04
C ALA A 818 12.55 19.68 33.48
N ALA A 819 13.39 20.24 34.37
CA ALA A 819 14.68 20.82 33.97
C ALA A 819 15.69 19.75 33.53
N PHE A 820 15.73 18.58 34.18
CA PHE A 820 16.61 17.46 33.84
C PHE A 820 16.26 16.89 32.44
N GLU A 821 15.00 16.69 32.15
CA GLU A 821 14.51 16.20 30.86
C GLU A 821 14.53 17.30 29.77
N GLY A 822 14.75 18.56 30.16
CA GLY A 822 14.87 19.69 29.23
C GLY A 822 13.54 20.28 28.76
N HIS A 823 12.47 20.13 29.52
CA HIS A 823 11.12 20.62 29.21
C HIS A 823 10.95 22.10 29.56
N LYS A 824 11.35 22.98 28.67
CA LYS A 824 11.35 24.44 28.87
C LYS A 824 9.96 25.06 29.11
N GLU A 825 8.91 24.45 28.58
CA GLU A 825 7.55 24.95 28.72
C GLU A 825 6.93 24.63 30.07
N VAL A 826 7.49 23.65 30.78
CA VAL A 826 7.09 23.21 32.14
C VAL A 826 7.96 23.88 33.20
N SER A 827 9.23 24.18 32.89
CA SER A 827 10.20 24.85 33.78
C SER A 827 9.94 26.35 33.81
#